data_38e8b1604f932343049ee938710b0726
#
_entry.id   38e8b1604f932343049ee938710b0726
#
_cell.length_a   1.000
_cell.length_b   1.000
_cell.length_c   1.000
_cell.angle_alpha   90.00
_cell.angle_beta   90.00
_cell.angle_gamma   90.00
#
_symmetry.space_group_name_H-M   'P 1'
#
loop_
_entity.id
_entity.type
_entity.pdbx_description
1 polymer ?
#
loop_
_entity_poly.entity_id
_entity_poly.type
_entity_poly.pdbx_seq_one_letter_code
_entity_poly.pdbx_strand_id
1 'polypeptide(L)'
;MFYKEHEYKDITLQATLDKTHLRGTMVSKDPDAPLDLVFRGDSLQQQYQVGLGGYIGKVDLQALHLMQEPLTMGLKVDLQGFIGEHSAYALKARFDSLSMADSRKTYTLGSLDIDMASDLKKTTLDVKTGDLQLTFRADTSLAGFGESAGKIAGIVGKQIAGKDIDMEQIKAELPVFSMHLKGDQNNAIAKFLKARNMGFRRLSLDIVSRQRSGIRMGITATAPYFGTVRLDSVQMGIWQTGKSLVYALGAGSSDQAWKGLFNINLTGKMQGNQFRIELKQKDARQRVGFDMGINLVMLDSAFTVSFFPMTPILGYSRWIVNADNKVTVYKDWKIDANLRMAYQNKLVSLQSLPDEGERTDRLQVEITGIDLKKLTEISPFLPDLSGILHTDLLLYTDRKTFGAEGNIGVNNLFYEEQRMGTLDLDLQYAGKDHLTDHAVDFELKIDSIRRAVVQGTFATSETNREVMLDVDIPSLPLYMVNAFVPKDLMKLEGELTGALQFRGTVDRPDLNGGLGFRNGKADVVMLGTTFGLDTTRLIVDNGKILFRQYRFIAPNKSDMVLNGAITLTPFDRMNMDISVKAGNFEVVNVKKNPTSLIYGKAYINLDSRLAGAFSNLSVSGNINLLNRTNITYTLRSSGPELVDRSADLVRFVSFRDTTLNERDDLTNRVNTSSFALKMLIEIGDQVTVNVELSDDGSNNIVIQGGGNLVLAMSPENGLTLSGKYILSGGTVVYNIPIAGKKEFNIRSGSYVEWTGNVMNPMLSISASEQVKATVLDGEQNRLLSRLSSGYRIH
;
A
#
# COMPACT_ATOMS: atom_id res chain seq x y z
N MET A 1 -34.96 -11.78 18.52
CA MET A 1 -35.25 -12.17 17.12
C MET A 1 -33.90 -12.46 16.45
N PHE A 2 -33.74 -13.63 15.79
CA PHE A 2 -32.49 -14.02 15.14
C PHE A 2 -32.61 -13.85 13.62
N TYR A 3 -31.66 -13.13 13.01
CA TYR A 3 -31.57 -13.00 11.56
C TYR A 3 -30.09 -12.79 11.16
N LYS A 4 -29.58 -13.56 10.19
CA LYS A 4 -28.16 -13.55 9.74
C LYS A 4 -27.15 -13.62 10.89
N GLU A 5 -27.36 -14.58 11.80
CA GLU A 5 -26.47 -14.83 12.95
C GLU A 5 -26.43 -13.70 14.01
N HIS A 6 -27.19 -12.61 13.85
CA HIS A 6 -27.33 -11.55 14.84
C HIS A 6 -28.61 -11.74 15.66
N GLU A 7 -28.50 -11.58 16.98
CA GLU A 7 -29.63 -11.59 17.91
C GLU A 7 -30.09 -10.16 18.18
N TYR A 8 -31.18 -9.76 17.55
CA TYR A 8 -31.80 -8.45 17.79
C TYR A 8 -32.54 -8.43 19.12
N LYS A 9 -32.24 -7.42 19.97
CA LYS A 9 -32.76 -7.26 21.31
C LYS A 9 -33.57 -5.96 21.42
N ASP A 10 -34.48 -5.93 22.40
CA ASP A 10 -35.27 -4.74 22.78
C ASP A 10 -35.96 -4.02 21.60
N ILE A 11 -36.55 -4.82 20.68
CA ILE A 11 -37.38 -4.28 19.59
C ILE A 11 -38.83 -4.21 20.03
N THR A 12 -39.42 -3.02 19.94
CA THR A 12 -40.84 -2.75 20.21
C THR A 12 -41.50 -2.31 18.91
N LEU A 13 -42.53 -3.04 18.48
CA LEU A 13 -43.40 -2.70 17.36
C LEU A 13 -44.82 -2.47 17.88
N GLN A 14 -45.35 -1.28 17.66
CA GLN A 14 -46.76 -0.95 17.96
C GLN A 14 -47.44 -0.55 16.65
N ALA A 15 -48.54 -1.17 16.33
CA ALA A 15 -49.27 -0.84 15.12
C ALA A 15 -50.77 -0.88 15.37
N THR A 16 -51.48 0.06 14.79
CA THR A 16 -52.93 0.16 14.80
C THR A 16 -53.44 0.11 13.35
N LEU A 17 -54.32 -0.80 13.03
CA LEU A 17 -54.96 -0.93 11.72
C LEU A 17 -56.46 -0.65 11.91
N ASP A 18 -56.95 0.40 11.26
CA ASP A 18 -58.35 0.68 11.02
C ASP A 18 -58.61 0.49 9.53
N LYS A 19 -59.79 0.10 9.13
CA LYS A 19 -60.23 -0.34 7.78
C LYS A 19 -59.40 0.19 6.60
N THR A 20 -58.94 1.43 6.66
CA THR A 20 -58.19 2.12 5.60
C THR A 20 -56.91 2.77 6.06
N HIS A 21 -56.62 2.74 7.37
CA HIS A 21 -55.46 3.44 7.92
C HIS A 21 -54.59 2.52 8.77
N LEU A 22 -53.32 2.40 8.44
CA LEU A 22 -52.26 1.78 9.24
C LEU A 22 -51.42 2.88 9.85
N ARG A 23 -51.18 2.84 11.16
CA ARG A 23 -50.28 3.70 11.87
C ARG A 23 -49.45 2.87 12.84
N GLY A 24 -48.16 3.13 12.92
CA GLY A 24 -47.34 2.40 13.87
C GLY A 24 -45.99 3.05 14.10
N THR A 25 -45.35 2.54 15.12
CA THR A 25 -44.01 2.90 15.52
C THR A 25 -43.18 1.64 15.71
N MET A 26 -41.90 1.71 15.34
CA MET A 26 -40.93 0.68 15.57
C MET A 26 -39.72 1.30 16.26
N VAL A 27 -39.44 0.84 17.46
CA VAL A 27 -38.31 1.30 18.26
C VAL A 27 -37.39 0.12 18.56
N SER A 28 -36.12 0.24 18.27
CA SER A 28 -35.11 -0.70 18.69
C SER A 28 -34.08 0.01 19.58
N LYS A 29 -33.83 -0.58 20.75
CA LYS A 29 -32.77 -0.18 21.67
C LYS A 29 -31.55 -1.09 21.59
N ASP A 30 -31.52 -1.97 20.58
CA ASP A 30 -30.38 -2.82 20.33
C ASP A 30 -29.15 -1.94 20.11
N PRO A 31 -28.04 -2.17 20.83
CA PRO A 31 -26.81 -1.37 20.67
C PRO A 31 -26.25 -1.34 19.27
N ASP A 32 -26.40 -2.44 18.53
CA ASP A 32 -25.86 -2.61 17.18
C ASP A 32 -26.83 -2.18 16.07
N ALA A 33 -28.12 -2.01 16.42
CA ALA A 33 -29.19 -1.62 15.50
C ALA A 33 -30.21 -0.67 16.12
N PRO A 34 -29.79 0.49 16.67
CA PRO A 34 -30.74 1.44 17.29
C PRO A 34 -31.55 2.16 16.22
N LEU A 35 -32.89 2.18 16.36
CA LEU A 35 -33.78 2.88 15.45
C LEU A 35 -35.04 3.37 16.17
N ASP A 36 -35.61 4.45 15.61
CA ASP A 36 -36.93 5.00 16.02
C ASP A 36 -37.65 5.44 14.76
N LEU A 37 -38.61 4.65 14.33
CA LEU A 37 -39.33 4.81 13.08
C LEU A 37 -40.82 4.91 13.31
N VAL A 38 -41.46 5.81 12.57
CA VAL A 38 -42.90 5.96 12.47
C VAL A 38 -43.35 5.61 11.08
N PHE A 39 -44.29 4.74 10.92
CA PHE A 39 -44.86 4.37 9.64
C PHE A 39 -46.36 4.60 9.58
N ARG A 40 -46.82 4.92 8.37
CA ARG A 40 -48.21 5.13 8.04
C ARG A 40 -48.57 4.51 6.70
N GLY A 41 -49.79 4.02 6.60
CA GLY A 41 -50.34 3.51 5.37
C GLY A 41 -51.83 3.92 5.28
N ASP A 42 -52.24 4.46 4.15
CA ASP A 42 -53.61 4.88 3.88
C ASP A 42 -54.08 4.20 2.59
N SER A 43 -55.24 3.56 2.64
CA SER A 43 -55.88 2.93 1.48
C SER A 43 -57.10 3.73 1.07
N LEU A 44 -57.11 4.29 -0.13
CA LEU A 44 -58.18 5.10 -0.74
C LEU A 44 -58.49 4.56 -2.13
N GLN A 45 -59.67 3.93 -2.34
CA GLN A 45 -60.16 3.51 -3.66
C GLN A 45 -59.10 2.76 -4.51
N GLN A 46 -58.57 1.66 -3.99
CA GLN A 46 -57.53 0.84 -4.65
C GLN A 46 -56.16 1.53 -4.82
N GLN A 47 -55.93 2.63 -4.18
CA GLN A 47 -54.66 3.31 -4.11
C GLN A 47 -54.11 3.25 -2.70
N TYR A 48 -52.80 3.04 -2.56
CA TYR A 48 -52.14 2.95 -1.26
C TYR A 48 -51.08 4.06 -1.16
N GLN A 49 -51.16 4.82 -0.07
CA GLN A 49 -50.13 5.77 0.28
C GLN A 49 -49.39 5.23 1.52
N VAL A 50 -48.07 5.20 1.46
CA VAL A 50 -47.23 4.74 2.57
C VAL A 50 -46.25 5.83 2.95
N GLY A 51 -46.01 6.00 4.24
CA GLY A 51 -45.00 6.92 4.73
C GLY A 51 -44.17 6.24 5.81
N LEU A 52 -42.90 6.53 5.82
CA LEU A 52 -41.91 6.09 6.83
C LEU A 52 -41.06 7.31 7.19
N GLY A 53 -41.01 7.63 8.47
CA GLY A 53 -40.15 8.72 8.96
C GLY A 53 -39.50 8.33 10.26
N GLY A 54 -38.31 8.88 10.54
CA GLY A 54 -37.66 8.63 11.81
C GLY A 54 -36.14 8.69 11.74
N TYR A 55 -35.54 8.07 12.72
CA TYR A 55 -34.09 8.06 12.88
C TYR A 55 -33.58 6.63 12.98
N ILE A 56 -32.55 6.35 12.23
CA ILE A 56 -31.72 5.14 12.32
C ILE A 56 -30.41 5.58 12.94
N GLY A 57 -30.12 5.07 14.14
CA GLY A 57 -28.93 5.46 14.91
C GLY A 57 -27.63 4.93 14.32
N LYS A 58 -26.62 4.82 15.15
CA LYS A 58 -25.33 4.26 14.72
C LYS A 58 -25.44 2.73 14.63
N VAL A 59 -25.95 2.25 13.50
CA VAL A 59 -26.05 0.82 13.21
C VAL A 59 -24.67 0.26 12.90
N ASP A 60 -24.26 -0.78 13.63
CA ASP A 60 -22.99 -1.48 13.40
C ASP A 60 -23.13 -2.54 12.29
N LEU A 61 -22.59 -2.21 11.13
CA LEU A 61 -22.69 -3.08 9.96
C LEU A 61 -21.83 -4.36 10.06
N GLN A 62 -20.79 -4.35 10.89
CA GLN A 62 -19.98 -5.54 11.16
C GLN A 62 -20.70 -6.47 12.13
N ALA A 63 -21.22 -5.95 13.23
CA ALA A 63 -21.99 -6.73 14.19
C ALA A 63 -23.24 -7.38 13.56
N LEU A 64 -23.85 -6.71 12.58
CA LEU A 64 -24.97 -7.22 11.80
C LEU A 64 -24.56 -8.16 10.64
N HIS A 65 -23.30 -8.50 10.50
CA HIS A 65 -22.74 -9.34 9.42
C HIS A 65 -23.04 -8.82 8.00
N LEU A 66 -23.20 -7.50 7.86
CA LEU A 66 -23.43 -6.81 6.58
C LEU A 66 -22.13 -6.39 5.91
N MET A 67 -21.04 -6.23 6.70
CA MET A 67 -19.70 -5.91 6.23
C MET A 67 -18.66 -6.65 7.07
N GLN A 68 -17.48 -6.87 6.50
CA GLN A 68 -16.35 -7.49 7.21
C GLN A 68 -15.55 -6.51 8.06
N GLU A 69 -15.58 -5.21 7.68
CA GLU A 69 -14.85 -4.15 8.37
C GLU A 69 -15.73 -3.44 9.41
N PRO A 70 -15.15 -2.93 10.52
CA PRO A 70 -15.90 -2.16 11.51
C PRO A 70 -16.38 -0.85 10.89
N LEU A 71 -17.68 -0.74 10.72
CA LEU A 71 -18.33 0.43 10.15
C LEU A 71 -19.71 0.63 10.78
N THR A 72 -19.96 1.81 11.33
CA THR A 72 -21.28 2.21 11.78
C THR A 72 -21.89 3.25 10.86
N MET A 73 -23.20 3.20 10.66
CA MET A 73 -23.95 4.16 9.86
C MET A 73 -25.15 4.69 10.62
N GLY A 74 -25.44 5.98 10.44
CA GLY A 74 -26.64 6.62 10.99
C GLY A 74 -27.26 7.61 10.00
N LEU A 75 -28.60 7.72 10.01
CA LEU A 75 -29.33 8.62 9.13
C LEU A 75 -30.72 8.95 9.69
N LYS A 76 -31.30 10.04 9.20
CA LYS A 76 -32.72 10.35 9.33
C LYS A 76 -33.41 10.00 8.02
N VAL A 77 -34.50 9.27 8.06
CA VAL A 77 -35.29 8.86 6.91
C VAL A 77 -36.64 9.58 6.88
N ASP A 78 -37.01 10.05 5.69
CA ASP A 78 -38.38 10.50 5.35
C ASP A 78 -38.70 9.88 3.98
N LEU A 79 -39.68 8.98 3.96
CA LEU A 79 -40.07 8.25 2.78
C LEU A 79 -41.57 8.37 2.58
N GLN A 80 -41.99 8.68 1.37
CA GLN A 80 -43.38 8.73 0.94
C GLN A 80 -43.53 7.88 -0.30
N GLY A 81 -44.33 6.86 -0.21
CA GLY A 81 -44.64 5.94 -1.29
C GLY A 81 -46.10 6.03 -1.73
N PHE A 82 -46.35 5.84 -3.00
CA PHE A 82 -47.66 5.73 -3.60
C PHE A 82 -47.69 4.47 -4.48
N ILE A 83 -48.74 3.67 -4.29
CA ILE A 83 -49.04 2.49 -5.11
C ILE A 83 -50.46 2.70 -5.68
N GLY A 84 -50.51 2.89 -7.00
CA GLY A 84 -51.75 3.13 -7.72
C GLY A 84 -52.22 1.89 -8.49
N GLU A 85 -53.29 2.07 -9.26
CA GLU A 85 -53.79 1.05 -10.16
C GLU A 85 -52.77 0.72 -11.27
N HIS A 86 -52.90 -0.47 -11.88
CA HIS A 86 -52.09 -0.90 -13.02
C HIS A 86 -50.57 -0.83 -12.78
N SER A 87 -50.09 -1.19 -11.58
CA SER A 87 -48.67 -1.16 -11.25
C SER A 87 -48.01 0.22 -11.36
N ALA A 88 -48.74 1.28 -11.07
CA ALA A 88 -48.18 2.61 -10.91
C ALA A 88 -47.58 2.77 -9.53
N TYR A 89 -46.30 3.17 -9.45
CA TYR A 89 -45.57 3.39 -8.20
C TYR A 89 -44.95 4.79 -8.25
N ALA A 90 -44.94 5.45 -7.12
CA ALA A 90 -44.13 6.64 -6.91
C ALA A 90 -43.47 6.56 -5.52
N LEU A 91 -42.22 6.97 -5.44
CA LEU A 91 -41.45 7.00 -4.22
C LEU A 91 -40.65 8.30 -4.15
N LYS A 92 -40.88 9.05 -3.06
CA LYS A 92 -39.98 10.15 -2.67
C LYS A 92 -39.34 9.78 -1.35
N ALA A 93 -38.02 9.68 -1.36
CA ALA A 93 -37.26 9.37 -0.15
C ALA A 93 -36.18 10.42 0.06
N ARG A 94 -36.10 10.90 1.29
CA ARG A 94 -35.06 11.81 1.73
C ARG A 94 -34.34 11.20 2.93
N PHE A 95 -33.04 11.09 2.81
CA PHE A 95 -32.14 10.66 3.87
C PHE A 95 -31.29 11.85 4.27
N ASP A 96 -31.49 12.35 5.49
CA ASP A 96 -30.75 13.48 6.03
C ASP A 96 -29.74 12.99 7.09
N SER A 97 -28.76 13.85 7.41
CA SER A 97 -27.77 13.58 8.45
C SER A 97 -27.04 12.25 8.26
N LEU A 98 -26.86 11.85 6.99
CA LEU A 98 -26.15 10.62 6.67
C LEU A 98 -24.75 10.70 7.28
N SER A 99 -24.47 9.81 8.22
CA SER A 99 -23.18 9.73 8.90
C SER A 99 -22.63 8.32 8.84
N MET A 100 -21.32 8.22 8.83
CA MET A 100 -20.57 6.97 8.83
C MET A 100 -19.42 7.12 9.80
N ALA A 101 -19.14 6.11 10.61
CA ALA A 101 -17.95 6.09 11.45
C ALA A 101 -17.22 4.76 11.30
N ASP A 102 -15.91 4.84 11.17
CA ASP A 102 -15.00 3.71 11.31
C ASP A 102 -14.31 3.77 12.68
N SER A 103 -13.36 2.88 12.95
CA SER A 103 -12.58 2.85 14.20
C SER A 103 -11.76 4.13 14.46
N ARG A 104 -11.62 5.02 13.47
CA ARG A 104 -10.75 6.20 13.53
C ARG A 104 -11.50 7.52 13.61
N LYS A 105 -12.61 7.66 12.86
CA LYS A 105 -13.26 8.95 12.67
C LYS A 105 -14.72 8.81 12.24
N THR A 106 -15.54 9.82 12.61
CA THR A 106 -16.91 9.98 12.11
C THR A 106 -16.91 10.94 10.91
N TYR A 107 -17.57 10.53 9.83
CA TYR A 107 -17.73 11.27 8.58
C TYR A 107 -19.18 11.67 8.40
N THR A 108 -19.44 12.95 8.12
CA THR A 108 -20.75 13.44 7.74
C THR A 108 -20.88 13.44 6.22
N LEU A 109 -21.70 12.56 5.67
CA LEU A 109 -21.87 12.38 4.24
C LEU A 109 -22.84 13.41 3.62
N GLY A 110 -23.83 13.88 4.36
CA GLY A 110 -24.80 14.88 3.93
C GLY A 110 -26.21 14.29 3.75
N SER A 111 -26.92 14.73 2.72
CA SER A 111 -28.26 14.24 2.38
C SER A 111 -28.27 13.48 1.06
N LEU A 112 -29.29 12.61 0.90
CA LEU A 112 -29.59 11.87 -0.30
C LEU A 112 -31.10 11.98 -0.58
N ASP A 113 -31.44 12.52 -1.73
CA ASP A 113 -32.82 12.63 -2.22
C ASP A 113 -33.06 11.64 -3.36
N ILE A 114 -34.14 10.90 -3.33
CA ILE A 114 -34.56 9.94 -4.35
C ILE A 114 -36.00 10.30 -4.74
N ASP A 115 -36.25 10.51 -6.03
CA ASP A 115 -37.57 10.67 -6.63
C ASP A 115 -37.73 9.64 -7.74
N MET A 116 -38.66 8.72 -7.57
CA MET A 116 -38.93 7.64 -8.50
C MET A 116 -40.40 7.60 -8.85
N ALA A 117 -40.71 7.42 -10.12
CA ALA A 117 -42.04 7.12 -10.58
C ALA A 117 -42.00 6.04 -11.67
N SER A 118 -42.92 5.11 -11.64
CA SER A 118 -43.06 4.04 -12.62
C SER A 118 -44.53 3.76 -12.90
N ASP A 119 -44.87 3.57 -14.15
CA ASP A 119 -46.16 3.07 -14.61
C ASP A 119 -45.92 1.96 -15.66
N LEU A 120 -46.97 1.51 -16.35
CA LEU A 120 -46.88 0.44 -17.35
C LEU A 120 -45.99 0.79 -18.55
N LYS A 121 -45.77 2.07 -18.82
CA LYS A 121 -45.09 2.54 -20.06
C LYS A 121 -43.75 3.19 -19.78
N LYS A 122 -43.53 3.68 -18.56
CA LYS A 122 -42.37 4.53 -18.26
C LYS A 122 -41.89 4.36 -16.82
N THR A 123 -40.57 4.39 -16.64
CA THR A 123 -39.94 4.51 -15.33
C THR A 123 -38.98 5.69 -15.33
N THR A 124 -39.03 6.50 -14.28
CA THR A 124 -38.15 7.62 -14.02
C THR A 124 -37.58 7.49 -12.64
N LEU A 125 -36.26 7.74 -12.50
CA LEU A 125 -35.57 7.80 -11.21
C LEU A 125 -34.59 8.97 -11.25
N ASP A 126 -34.72 9.86 -10.28
CA ASP A 126 -33.80 10.96 -10.02
C ASP A 126 -33.21 10.79 -8.63
N VAL A 127 -31.86 10.75 -8.52
CA VAL A 127 -31.14 10.68 -7.25
C VAL A 127 -30.20 11.86 -7.17
N LYS A 128 -30.23 12.56 -6.03
CA LYS A 128 -29.38 13.73 -5.79
C LYS A 128 -28.73 13.65 -4.42
N THR A 129 -27.44 13.89 -4.37
CA THR A 129 -26.66 14.05 -3.14
C THR A 129 -25.57 15.08 -3.35
N GLY A 130 -25.71 16.26 -2.74
CA GLY A 130 -24.82 17.39 -2.98
C GLY A 130 -24.78 17.77 -4.46
N ASP A 131 -23.58 17.71 -5.08
CA ASP A 131 -23.36 17.99 -6.50
C ASP A 131 -23.53 16.77 -7.43
N LEU A 132 -23.74 15.57 -6.87
CA LEU A 132 -23.99 14.38 -7.67
C LEU A 132 -25.47 14.24 -8.03
N GLN A 133 -25.72 14.02 -9.30
CA GLN A 133 -27.05 13.77 -9.86
C GLN A 133 -27.02 12.50 -10.70
N LEU A 134 -27.95 11.60 -10.43
CA LEU A 134 -28.26 10.44 -11.27
C LEU A 134 -29.67 10.63 -11.84
N THR A 135 -29.81 10.53 -13.15
CA THR A 135 -31.11 10.47 -13.82
C THR A 135 -31.22 9.16 -14.60
N PHE A 136 -32.29 8.45 -14.38
CA PHE A 136 -32.64 7.24 -15.13
C PHE A 136 -34.03 7.38 -15.73
N ARG A 137 -34.16 7.00 -17.00
CA ARG A 137 -35.39 7.03 -17.74
C ARG A 137 -35.48 5.76 -18.58
N ALA A 138 -36.55 5.01 -18.42
CA ALA A 138 -36.85 3.81 -19.24
C ALA A 138 -38.25 3.88 -19.85
N ASP A 139 -38.40 3.40 -21.08
CA ASP A 139 -39.65 3.29 -21.80
C ASP A 139 -40.38 1.97 -21.51
N THR A 140 -40.42 1.63 -20.21
CA THR A 140 -41.09 0.44 -19.69
C THR A 140 -41.32 0.61 -18.18
N SER A 141 -42.20 -0.22 -17.58
CA SER A 141 -42.37 -0.26 -16.13
C SER A 141 -41.09 -0.75 -15.43
N LEU A 142 -40.95 -0.45 -14.14
CA LEU A 142 -39.84 -0.95 -13.30
C LEU A 142 -39.81 -2.48 -13.32
N ALA A 143 -40.96 -3.14 -13.24
CA ALA A 143 -41.04 -4.60 -13.31
C ALA A 143 -40.59 -5.12 -14.69
N GLY A 144 -41.05 -4.52 -15.78
CA GLY A 144 -40.63 -4.88 -17.15
C GLY A 144 -39.16 -4.65 -17.41
N PHE A 145 -38.59 -3.57 -16.84
CA PHE A 145 -37.14 -3.35 -16.89
C PHE A 145 -36.38 -4.48 -16.14
N GLY A 146 -36.83 -4.86 -14.94
CA GLY A 146 -36.24 -5.95 -14.17
C GLY A 146 -36.34 -7.30 -14.90
N GLU A 147 -37.50 -7.60 -15.54
CA GLU A 147 -37.67 -8.81 -16.33
C GLU A 147 -36.71 -8.87 -17.54
N SER A 148 -36.62 -7.78 -18.32
CA SER A 148 -35.65 -7.68 -19.41
C SER A 148 -34.21 -7.83 -18.97
N ALA A 149 -33.83 -7.19 -17.84
CA ALA A 149 -32.51 -7.34 -17.27
C ALA A 149 -32.21 -8.78 -16.84
N GLY A 150 -33.18 -9.46 -16.22
CA GLY A 150 -33.08 -10.88 -15.86
C GLY A 150 -32.91 -11.81 -17.07
N LYS A 151 -33.69 -11.58 -18.14
CA LYS A 151 -33.57 -12.32 -19.42
C LYS A 151 -32.17 -12.13 -20.04
N ILE A 152 -31.68 -10.89 -20.08
CA ILE A 152 -30.34 -10.58 -20.61
C ILE A 152 -29.27 -11.28 -19.79
N ALA A 153 -29.33 -11.22 -18.45
CA ALA A 153 -28.39 -11.90 -17.58
C ALA A 153 -28.38 -13.42 -17.85
N GLY A 154 -29.54 -14.02 -18.03
CA GLY A 154 -29.68 -15.43 -18.39
C GLY A 154 -29.10 -15.78 -19.77
N ILE A 155 -29.34 -14.93 -20.77
CA ILE A 155 -28.78 -15.10 -22.13
C ILE A 155 -27.26 -14.97 -22.08
N VAL A 156 -26.74 -13.92 -21.46
CA VAL A 156 -25.29 -13.67 -21.33
C VAL A 156 -24.63 -14.83 -20.58
N GLY A 157 -25.22 -15.30 -19.47
CA GLY A 157 -24.71 -16.44 -18.73
C GLY A 157 -24.60 -17.72 -19.57
N LYS A 158 -25.62 -18.02 -20.36
CA LYS A 158 -25.62 -19.19 -21.29
C LYS A 158 -24.59 -19.02 -22.40
N GLN A 159 -24.49 -17.83 -22.98
CA GLN A 159 -23.55 -17.55 -24.06
C GLN A 159 -22.09 -17.58 -23.59
N ILE A 160 -21.81 -17.06 -22.39
CA ILE A 160 -20.48 -17.17 -21.77
C ILE A 160 -20.12 -18.65 -21.54
N ALA A 161 -21.05 -19.45 -21.02
CA ALA A 161 -20.84 -20.89 -20.83
C ALA A 161 -20.64 -21.60 -22.18
N GLY A 162 -21.37 -21.21 -23.22
CA GLY A 162 -21.24 -21.71 -24.59
C GLY A 162 -20.07 -21.12 -25.39
N LYS A 163 -19.33 -20.15 -24.82
CA LYS A 163 -18.18 -19.47 -25.43
C LYS A 163 -18.46 -18.78 -26.77
N ASP A 164 -19.73 -18.47 -27.06
CA ASP A 164 -20.16 -17.79 -28.28
C ASP A 164 -21.17 -16.70 -27.95
N ILE A 165 -20.80 -15.43 -28.14
CA ILE A 165 -21.58 -14.26 -27.73
C ILE A 165 -22.36 -13.69 -28.94
N ASP A 166 -23.67 -13.93 -28.97
CA ASP A 166 -24.55 -13.34 -29.96
C ASP A 166 -25.12 -11.99 -29.49
N MET A 167 -24.49 -10.93 -29.92
CA MET A 167 -24.89 -9.56 -29.61
C MET A 167 -26.27 -9.16 -30.22
N GLU A 168 -26.73 -9.79 -31.28
CA GLU A 168 -28.07 -9.50 -31.86
C GLU A 168 -29.16 -10.10 -30.97
N GLN A 169 -28.94 -11.29 -30.40
CA GLN A 169 -29.87 -11.89 -29.43
C GLN A 169 -29.95 -11.04 -28.15
N ILE A 170 -28.80 -10.58 -27.63
CA ILE A 170 -28.78 -9.70 -26.47
C ILE A 170 -29.52 -8.40 -26.78
N LYS A 171 -29.27 -7.81 -27.95
CA LYS A 171 -29.88 -6.55 -28.39
C LYS A 171 -31.41 -6.66 -28.50
N ALA A 172 -31.93 -7.79 -28.96
CA ALA A 172 -33.38 -7.99 -29.10
C ALA A 172 -34.14 -7.87 -27.76
N GLU A 173 -33.50 -8.25 -26.65
CA GLU A 173 -34.07 -8.20 -25.31
C GLU A 173 -33.73 -6.91 -24.55
N LEU A 174 -32.88 -6.02 -25.11
CA LEU A 174 -32.46 -4.79 -24.43
C LEU A 174 -33.66 -3.82 -24.26
N PRO A 175 -33.98 -3.42 -23.00
CA PRO A 175 -34.96 -2.35 -22.77
C PRO A 175 -34.40 -1.02 -23.30
N VAL A 176 -35.32 -0.15 -23.73
CA VAL A 176 -34.96 1.23 -24.11
C VAL A 176 -34.86 2.05 -22.85
N PHE A 177 -33.63 2.53 -22.55
CA PHE A 177 -33.40 3.39 -21.39
C PHE A 177 -32.20 4.31 -21.58
N SER A 178 -32.15 5.32 -20.73
CA SER A 178 -30.99 6.17 -20.54
C SER A 178 -30.70 6.35 -19.05
N MET A 179 -29.41 6.37 -18.68
CA MET A 179 -28.91 6.62 -17.33
C MET A 179 -27.76 7.61 -17.45
N HIS A 180 -27.85 8.71 -16.70
CA HIS A 180 -26.83 9.74 -16.66
C HIS A 180 -26.50 10.02 -15.21
N LEU A 181 -25.24 9.83 -14.83
CA LEU A 181 -24.71 10.20 -13.52
C LEU A 181 -23.60 11.22 -13.70
N LYS A 182 -23.64 12.28 -12.90
CA LYS A 182 -22.63 13.34 -12.92
C LYS A 182 -22.45 13.90 -11.52
N GLY A 183 -21.20 14.06 -11.11
CA GLY A 183 -20.89 14.60 -9.80
C GLY A 183 -19.43 15.03 -9.68
N ASP A 184 -19.19 16.02 -8.82
CA ASP A 184 -17.87 16.49 -8.46
C ASP A 184 -17.50 15.93 -7.05
N GLN A 185 -16.87 16.73 -6.18
CA GLN A 185 -16.32 16.24 -4.90
C GLN A 185 -17.25 16.44 -3.68
N ASN A 186 -18.32 17.22 -3.84
CA ASN A 186 -19.16 17.60 -2.70
C ASN A 186 -20.47 16.79 -2.63
N ASN A 187 -20.35 15.48 -2.51
CA ASN A 187 -21.48 14.55 -2.38
C ASN A 187 -21.15 13.40 -1.43
N ALA A 188 -22.13 12.62 -1.06
CA ALA A 188 -21.98 11.51 -0.12
C ALA A 188 -20.98 10.45 -0.62
N ILE A 189 -21.02 10.13 -1.92
CA ILE A 189 -20.12 9.12 -2.53
C ILE A 189 -18.67 9.60 -2.50
N ALA A 190 -18.41 10.85 -2.90
CA ALA A 190 -17.07 11.41 -2.90
C ALA A 190 -16.49 11.50 -1.48
N LYS A 191 -17.31 11.87 -0.49
CA LYS A 191 -16.91 11.90 0.93
C LYS A 191 -16.62 10.49 1.47
N PHE A 192 -17.44 9.51 1.11
CA PHE A 192 -17.21 8.11 1.47
C PHE A 192 -15.89 7.58 0.88
N LEU A 193 -15.64 7.81 -0.40
CA LEU A 193 -14.41 7.41 -1.05
C LEU A 193 -13.18 8.09 -0.44
N LYS A 194 -13.30 9.40 -0.13
CA LYS A 194 -12.22 10.16 0.53
C LYS A 194 -11.88 9.58 1.91
N ALA A 195 -12.86 9.11 2.66
CA ALA A 195 -12.63 8.42 3.94
C ALA A 195 -11.78 7.14 3.79
N ARG A 196 -11.82 6.53 2.61
CA ARG A 196 -11.04 5.33 2.24
C ARG A 196 -9.77 5.64 1.44
N ASN A 197 -9.31 6.90 1.46
CA ASN A 197 -8.16 7.38 0.68
C ASN A 197 -8.31 7.13 -0.84
N MET A 198 -9.55 7.26 -1.32
CA MET A 198 -9.91 7.17 -2.74
C MET A 198 -10.74 8.39 -3.13
N GLY A 199 -10.77 8.72 -4.42
CA GLY A 199 -11.64 9.79 -4.88
C GLY A 199 -11.41 10.21 -6.31
N PHE A 200 -12.09 11.26 -6.70
CA PHE A 200 -12.03 11.87 -8.03
C PHE A 200 -12.36 13.36 -7.94
N ARG A 201 -11.99 14.13 -8.93
CA ARG A 201 -12.43 15.52 -9.07
C ARG A 201 -13.79 15.64 -9.73
N ARG A 202 -14.04 14.85 -10.77
CA ARG A 202 -15.30 14.74 -11.48
C ARG A 202 -15.53 13.31 -11.95
N LEU A 203 -16.76 12.85 -11.82
CA LEU A 203 -17.23 11.56 -12.33
C LEU A 203 -18.43 11.77 -13.23
N SER A 204 -18.45 11.13 -14.39
CA SER A 204 -19.63 10.99 -15.24
C SER A 204 -19.79 9.56 -15.73
N LEU A 205 -21.04 9.12 -15.78
CA LEU A 205 -21.45 7.84 -16.36
C LEU A 205 -22.66 8.11 -17.25
N ASP A 206 -22.57 7.68 -18.48
CA ASP A 206 -23.65 7.76 -19.48
C ASP A 206 -23.93 6.38 -20.03
N ILE A 207 -25.16 5.87 -19.86
CA ILE A 207 -25.60 4.60 -20.44
C ILE A 207 -26.85 4.90 -21.26
N VAL A 208 -26.84 4.48 -22.53
CA VAL A 208 -27.98 4.60 -23.41
C VAL A 208 -28.18 3.26 -24.09
N SER A 209 -29.40 2.75 -24.01
CA SER A 209 -29.84 1.55 -24.71
C SER A 209 -30.99 1.90 -25.67
N ARG A 210 -30.89 1.49 -26.91
CA ARG A 210 -31.91 1.69 -27.96
C ARG A 210 -32.04 0.46 -28.85
N GLN A 211 -33.21 0.08 -29.20
CA GLN A 211 -33.47 -1.11 -30.05
C GLN A 211 -32.66 -1.13 -31.38
N ARG A 212 -32.47 0.03 -32.01
CA ARG A 212 -31.77 0.07 -33.32
C ARG A 212 -30.24 0.05 -33.15
N SER A 213 -29.69 0.74 -32.15
CA SER A 213 -28.25 0.93 -32.01
C SER A 213 -27.62 0.07 -30.90
N GLY A 214 -28.43 -0.69 -30.14
CA GLY A 214 -27.95 -1.45 -29.02
C GLY A 214 -27.55 -0.58 -27.83
N ILE A 215 -26.61 -1.05 -27.02
CA ILE A 215 -26.13 -0.38 -25.80
C ILE A 215 -24.89 0.45 -26.09
N ARG A 216 -24.82 1.64 -25.45
CA ARG A 216 -23.62 2.45 -25.34
C ARG A 216 -23.45 2.87 -23.91
N MET A 217 -22.24 2.68 -23.37
CA MET A 217 -21.83 3.12 -22.03
C MET A 217 -20.55 3.93 -22.12
N GLY A 218 -20.48 5.03 -21.40
CA GLY A 218 -19.29 5.84 -21.22
C GLY A 218 -19.09 6.19 -19.75
N ILE A 219 -17.88 6.03 -19.23
CA ILE A 219 -17.46 6.45 -17.91
C ILE A 219 -16.27 7.38 -18.07
N THR A 220 -16.28 8.51 -17.38
CA THR A 220 -15.13 9.41 -17.31
C THR A 220 -14.92 9.83 -15.86
N ALA A 221 -13.72 9.60 -15.34
CA ALA A 221 -13.26 10.10 -14.06
C ALA A 221 -12.08 11.05 -14.27
N THR A 222 -12.16 12.27 -13.76
CA THR A 222 -11.08 13.26 -13.78
C THR A 222 -10.38 13.27 -12.44
N ALA A 223 -9.05 13.26 -12.47
CA ALA A 223 -8.17 13.22 -11.29
C ALA A 223 -8.58 12.13 -10.27
N PRO A 224 -8.83 10.88 -10.71
CA PRO A 224 -9.09 9.80 -9.77
C PRO A 224 -7.80 9.45 -9.00
N TYR A 225 -7.96 9.06 -7.72
CA TYR A 225 -6.85 8.59 -6.91
C TYR A 225 -7.24 7.40 -6.02
N PHE A 226 -6.27 6.51 -5.76
CA PHE A 226 -6.38 5.31 -4.92
C PHE A 226 -5.12 5.20 -4.05
N GLY A 227 -5.24 5.55 -2.79
CA GLY A 227 -4.06 5.62 -1.92
C GLY A 227 -3.07 6.66 -2.43
N THR A 228 -1.87 6.23 -2.77
CA THR A 228 -0.80 7.07 -3.36
C THR A 228 -0.90 7.22 -4.87
N VAL A 229 -1.69 6.38 -5.54
CA VAL A 229 -1.86 6.40 -7.00
C VAL A 229 -2.74 7.57 -7.42
N ARG A 230 -2.23 8.48 -8.24
CA ARG A 230 -2.98 9.61 -8.81
C ARG A 230 -2.95 9.55 -10.33
N LEU A 231 -4.12 9.69 -10.94
CA LEU A 231 -4.27 9.75 -12.39
C LEU A 231 -4.92 11.09 -12.79
N ASP A 232 -4.60 11.58 -13.98
CA ASP A 232 -5.26 12.80 -14.51
C ASP A 232 -6.66 12.48 -15.00
N SER A 233 -6.80 11.34 -15.66
CA SER A 233 -8.08 10.88 -16.18
C SER A 233 -8.14 9.38 -16.36
N VAL A 234 -9.34 8.83 -16.21
CA VAL A 234 -9.72 7.49 -16.65
C VAL A 234 -10.97 7.63 -17.48
N GLN A 235 -10.97 7.04 -18.66
CA GLN A 235 -12.10 7.02 -19.60
C GLN A 235 -12.37 5.58 -20.02
N MET A 236 -13.62 5.17 -20.00
CA MET A 236 -14.06 3.85 -20.46
C MET A 236 -15.27 4.02 -21.34
N GLY A 237 -15.26 3.38 -22.49
CA GLY A 237 -16.39 3.31 -23.40
C GLY A 237 -16.69 1.87 -23.81
N ILE A 238 -17.97 1.53 -23.87
CA ILE A 238 -18.46 0.25 -24.40
C ILE A 238 -19.64 0.57 -25.32
N TRP A 239 -19.61 0.05 -26.53
CA TRP A 239 -20.72 0.26 -27.47
C TRP A 239 -20.88 -0.91 -28.43
N GLN A 240 -22.10 -1.17 -28.77
CA GLN A 240 -22.43 -2.17 -29.76
C GLN A 240 -22.32 -1.58 -31.18
N THR A 241 -21.75 -2.33 -32.10
CA THR A 241 -21.67 -2.01 -33.54
C THR A 241 -21.97 -3.27 -34.33
N GLY A 242 -23.21 -3.34 -34.91
CA GLY A 242 -23.70 -4.56 -35.53
C GLY A 242 -23.64 -5.75 -34.57
N LYS A 243 -23.04 -6.85 -34.98
CA LYS A 243 -22.89 -8.08 -34.18
C LYS A 243 -21.72 -8.01 -33.20
N SER A 244 -21.04 -6.88 -33.05
CA SER A 244 -19.85 -6.75 -32.23
C SER A 244 -20.09 -5.83 -31.05
N LEU A 245 -19.45 -6.14 -29.93
CA LEU A 245 -19.25 -5.23 -28.82
C LEU A 245 -17.83 -4.65 -28.90
N VAL A 246 -17.74 -3.32 -28.93
CA VAL A 246 -16.47 -2.59 -28.95
C VAL A 246 -16.27 -1.97 -27.58
N TYR A 247 -15.04 -2.00 -27.07
CA TYR A 247 -14.68 -1.36 -25.82
C TYR A 247 -13.36 -0.61 -25.94
N ALA A 248 -13.25 0.47 -25.18
CA ALA A 248 -12.05 1.27 -25.08
C ALA A 248 -11.86 1.71 -23.63
N LEU A 249 -10.64 1.65 -23.15
CA LEU A 249 -10.21 2.14 -21.84
C LEU A 249 -8.98 3.02 -22.04
N GLY A 250 -9.02 4.26 -21.55
CA GLY A 250 -7.90 5.17 -21.53
C GLY A 250 -7.60 5.59 -20.11
N ALA A 251 -6.33 5.61 -19.74
CA ALA A 251 -5.85 6.15 -18.46
C ALA A 251 -4.54 6.89 -18.67
N GLY A 252 -4.39 8.03 -17.98
CA GLY A 252 -3.18 8.85 -18.08
C GLY A 252 -2.83 9.52 -16.76
N SER A 253 -1.54 9.75 -16.54
CA SER A 253 -1.01 10.49 -15.40
C SER A 253 0.10 11.44 -15.83
N SER A 254 0.09 12.65 -15.27
CA SER A 254 1.16 13.66 -15.39
C SER A 254 1.94 13.86 -14.09
N ASP A 255 1.68 13.04 -13.08
CA ASP A 255 2.33 13.15 -11.79
C ASP A 255 3.82 12.84 -11.89
N GLN A 256 4.67 13.82 -11.55
CA GLN A 256 6.12 13.68 -11.59
C GLN A 256 6.65 12.65 -10.58
N ALA A 257 5.90 12.37 -9.51
CA ALA A 257 6.24 11.31 -8.55
C ALA A 257 6.31 9.92 -9.20
N TRP A 258 5.76 9.77 -10.39
CA TRP A 258 5.71 8.53 -11.18
C TRP A 258 6.72 8.50 -12.32
N LYS A 259 7.89 9.13 -12.17
CA LYS A 259 8.97 9.17 -13.18
C LYS A 259 8.52 9.63 -14.59
N GLY A 260 7.34 10.25 -14.71
CA GLY A 260 6.88 10.85 -15.96
C GLY A 260 5.45 10.50 -16.34
N LEU A 261 4.95 11.26 -17.28
CA LEU A 261 3.65 11.09 -17.91
C LEU A 261 3.54 9.69 -18.53
N PHE A 262 2.48 8.98 -18.23
CA PHE A 262 2.12 7.82 -19.02
C PHE A 262 0.69 7.93 -19.54
N ASN A 263 0.46 7.36 -20.71
CA ASN A 263 -0.87 7.25 -21.32
C ASN A 263 -1.05 5.80 -21.78
N ILE A 264 -2.06 5.14 -21.26
CA ILE A 264 -2.43 3.78 -21.64
C ILE A 264 -3.77 3.81 -22.33
N ASN A 265 -3.86 3.19 -23.49
CA ASN A 265 -5.08 2.96 -24.23
C ASN A 265 -5.23 1.47 -24.52
N LEU A 266 -6.29 0.88 -24.01
CA LEU A 266 -6.72 -0.47 -24.32
C LEU A 266 -7.97 -0.36 -25.18
N THR A 267 -7.95 -0.97 -26.35
CA THR A 267 -9.11 -1.05 -27.24
C THR A 267 -9.39 -2.50 -27.57
N GLY A 268 -10.64 -2.80 -27.83
CA GLY A 268 -10.97 -4.15 -28.21
C GLY A 268 -12.34 -4.29 -28.87
N LYS A 269 -12.51 -5.45 -29.47
CA LYS A 269 -13.73 -5.86 -30.16
C LYS A 269 -14.01 -7.32 -29.83
N MET A 270 -15.24 -7.61 -29.49
CA MET A 270 -15.76 -8.96 -29.28
C MET A 270 -16.84 -9.25 -30.29
N GLN A 271 -16.78 -10.41 -30.95
CA GLN A 271 -17.76 -10.88 -31.90
C GLN A 271 -17.80 -12.41 -31.90
N GLY A 272 -18.90 -13.00 -31.51
CA GLY A 272 -19.02 -14.44 -31.35
C GLY A 272 -18.01 -14.95 -30.34
N ASN A 273 -17.22 -15.95 -30.74
CA ASN A 273 -16.15 -16.53 -29.95
C ASN A 273 -14.78 -15.83 -30.14
N GLN A 274 -14.75 -14.69 -30.83
CA GLN A 274 -13.51 -13.98 -31.14
C GLN A 274 -13.41 -12.69 -30.34
N PHE A 275 -12.24 -12.47 -29.72
CA PHE A 275 -11.90 -11.29 -28.96
C PHE A 275 -10.61 -10.68 -29.53
N ARG A 276 -10.67 -9.44 -29.91
CA ARG A 276 -9.49 -8.66 -30.29
C ARG A 276 -9.22 -7.62 -29.23
N ILE A 277 -8.02 -7.60 -28.69
CA ILE A 277 -7.59 -6.68 -27.65
C ILE A 277 -6.28 -6.06 -28.10
N GLU A 278 -6.16 -4.74 -28.01
CA GLU A 278 -4.96 -3.99 -28.34
C GLU A 278 -4.62 -3.04 -27.18
N LEU A 279 -3.38 -3.11 -26.70
CA LEU A 279 -2.85 -2.24 -25.67
C LEU A 279 -1.76 -1.35 -26.27
N LYS A 280 -1.90 -0.05 -26.07
CA LYS A 280 -0.92 0.95 -26.48
C LYS A 280 -0.56 1.84 -25.31
N GLN A 281 0.74 1.99 -25.03
CA GLN A 281 1.27 2.86 -24.01
C GLN A 281 2.20 3.90 -24.64
N LYS A 282 2.09 5.14 -24.15
CA LYS A 282 2.99 6.24 -24.49
C LYS A 282 3.57 6.86 -23.21
N ASP A 283 4.85 7.26 -23.30
CA ASP A 283 5.53 7.98 -22.23
C ASP A 283 5.22 9.52 -22.28
N ALA A 284 5.81 10.26 -21.34
CA ALA A 284 5.70 11.72 -21.25
C ALA A 284 6.11 12.46 -22.55
N ARG A 285 7.02 11.88 -23.32
CA ARG A 285 7.50 12.44 -24.60
C ARG A 285 6.68 11.96 -25.80
N GLN A 286 5.52 11.34 -25.55
CA GLN A 286 4.64 10.74 -26.56
C GLN A 286 5.30 9.62 -27.38
N ARG A 287 6.42 9.06 -26.93
CA ARG A 287 7.02 7.90 -27.54
C ARG A 287 6.24 6.65 -27.18
N VAL A 288 6.04 5.78 -28.14
CA VAL A 288 5.34 4.50 -27.91
C VAL A 288 6.29 3.51 -27.28
N GLY A 289 6.05 3.15 -26.03
CA GLY A 289 6.84 2.16 -25.29
C GLY A 289 6.29 0.74 -25.46
N PHE A 290 4.98 0.62 -25.64
CA PHE A 290 4.28 -0.63 -25.87
C PHE A 290 3.14 -0.43 -26.90
N ASP A 291 3.05 -1.31 -27.88
CA ASP A 291 1.96 -1.35 -28.87
C ASP A 291 1.84 -2.78 -29.40
N MET A 292 0.95 -3.54 -28.78
CA MET A 292 0.72 -4.94 -29.14
C MET A 292 -0.72 -5.32 -28.84
N GLY A 293 -1.24 -6.22 -29.61
CA GLY A 293 -2.55 -6.79 -29.42
C GLY A 293 -2.58 -8.30 -29.58
N ILE A 294 -3.68 -8.88 -29.14
CA ILE A 294 -3.98 -10.29 -29.25
C ILE A 294 -5.33 -10.49 -29.92
N ASN A 295 -5.43 -11.51 -30.77
CA ASN A 295 -6.70 -12.11 -31.16
C ASN A 295 -6.86 -13.39 -30.35
N LEU A 296 -7.92 -13.48 -29.57
CA LEU A 296 -8.31 -14.67 -28.81
C LEU A 296 -9.52 -15.30 -29.47
N VAL A 297 -9.43 -16.58 -29.80
CA VAL A 297 -10.54 -17.39 -30.30
C VAL A 297 -10.86 -18.47 -29.27
N MET A 298 -12.08 -18.48 -28.77
CA MET A 298 -12.56 -19.47 -27.81
C MET A 298 -13.20 -20.64 -28.57
N LEU A 299 -12.71 -21.86 -28.36
CA LEU A 299 -13.22 -23.10 -28.92
C LEU A 299 -13.82 -23.96 -27.78
N ASP A 300 -14.59 -24.98 -28.12
CA ASP A 300 -15.22 -25.86 -27.10
C ASP A 300 -14.19 -26.55 -26.20
N SER A 301 -13.07 -26.98 -26.74
CA SER A 301 -12.03 -27.72 -26.05
C SER A 301 -10.72 -26.95 -25.82
N ALA A 302 -10.60 -25.70 -26.33
CA ALA A 302 -9.37 -24.92 -26.32
C ALA A 302 -9.64 -23.43 -26.42
N PHE A 303 -8.62 -22.61 -26.22
CA PHE A 303 -8.56 -21.25 -26.71
C PHE A 303 -7.24 -21.00 -27.44
N THR A 304 -7.33 -20.23 -28.54
CA THR A 304 -6.15 -19.88 -29.35
C THR A 304 -5.91 -18.39 -29.28
N VAL A 305 -4.66 -18.03 -29.00
CA VAL A 305 -4.18 -16.64 -28.99
C VAL A 305 -3.20 -16.44 -30.15
N SER A 306 -3.36 -15.35 -30.91
CA SER A 306 -2.35 -14.88 -31.85
C SER A 306 -2.05 -13.39 -31.65
N PHE A 307 -0.83 -12.98 -31.94
CA PHE A 307 -0.35 -11.62 -31.70
C PHE A 307 -0.38 -10.78 -32.97
N PHE A 308 -0.67 -9.49 -32.80
CA PHE A 308 -0.63 -8.48 -33.85
C PHE A 308 -0.21 -7.10 -33.31
N PRO A 309 0.21 -6.14 -34.16
CA PRO A 309 0.57 -6.28 -35.56
C PRO A 309 1.80 -7.17 -35.73
N MET A 310 2.18 -7.50 -36.95
CA MET A 310 3.39 -8.28 -37.24
C MET A 310 4.68 -7.58 -36.80
N THR A 311 4.61 -6.29 -36.48
CA THR A 311 5.72 -5.48 -35.95
C THR A 311 5.28 -4.75 -34.68
N PRO A 312 5.01 -5.47 -33.55
CA PRO A 312 4.65 -4.85 -32.29
C PRO A 312 5.81 -4.04 -31.71
N ILE A 313 5.48 -3.13 -30.80
CA ILE A 313 6.48 -2.38 -30.03
C ILE A 313 6.49 -2.91 -28.61
N LEU A 314 7.65 -3.33 -28.13
CA LEU A 314 7.88 -3.76 -26.77
C LEU A 314 9.18 -3.12 -26.26
N GLY A 315 9.13 -2.41 -25.15
CA GLY A 315 10.28 -1.71 -24.58
C GLY A 315 10.88 -0.68 -25.53
N TYR A 316 10.03 0.17 -26.16
CA TYR A 316 10.41 1.18 -27.17
C TYR A 316 11.10 0.61 -28.42
N SER A 317 11.12 -0.70 -28.59
CA SER A 317 11.77 -1.40 -29.70
C SER A 317 10.72 -2.08 -30.57
N ARG A 318 10.89 -2.02 -31.89
CA ARG A 318 10.00 -2.64 -32.87
C ARG A 318 10.45 -4.08 -33.13
N TRP A 319 9.63 -5.02 -32.70
CA TRP A 319 9.86 -6.46 -32.84
C TRP A 319 9.24 -6.99 -34.14
N ILE A 320 9.66 -8.14 -34.56
CA ILE A 320 9.08 -8.88 -35.68
C ILE A 320 8.50 -10.17 -35.11
N VAL A 321 7.25 -10.45 -35.42
CA VAL A 321 6.54 -11.68 -35.04
C VAL A 321 6.33 -12.54 -36.27
N ASN A 322 6.47 -13.87 -36.12
CA ASN A 322 6.18 -14.80 -37.23
C ASN A 322 4.74 -14.70 -37.71
N ALA A 323 4.49 -14.86 -38.99
CA ALA A 323 3.19 -14.64 -39.62
C ALA A 323 2.11 -15.63 -39.16
N ASP A 324 2.53 -16.85 -38.88
CA ASP A 324 1.71 -17.96 -38.40
C ASP A 324 1.72 -18.15 -36.89
N ASN A 325 2.03 -17.06 -36.14
CA ASN A 325 2.10 -17.09 -34.69
C ASN A 325 0.75 -17.50 -34.08
N LYS A 326 0.81 -18.47 -33.20
CA LYS A 326 -0.34 -18.94 -32.41
C LYS A 326 0.13 -19.63 -31.12
N VAL A 327 -0.71 -19.55 -30.12
CA VAL A 327 -0.61 -20.32 -28.87
C VAL A 327 -1.99 -20.86 -28.56
N THR A 328 -2.15 -22.16 -28.63
CA THR A 328 -3.41 -22.85 -28.32
C THR A 328 -3.30 -23.57 -26.99
N VAL A 329 -4.16 -23.26 -26.06
CA VAL A 329 -4.24 -23.93 -24.75
C VAL A 329 -5.51 -24.76 -24.70
N TYR A 330 -5.38 -26.05 -24.50
CA TYR A 330 -6.47 -27.02 -24.41
C TYR A 330 -6.98 -27.16 -22.97
N LYS A 331 -8.18 -27.71 -22.81
CA LYS A 331 -8.79 -27.90 -21.47
C LYS A 331 -7.99 -28.82 -20.53
N ASP A 332 -7.24 -29.75 -21.08
CA ASP A 332 -6.33 -30.65 -20.38
C ASP A 332 -4.96 -30.03 -20.09
N TRP A 333 -4.84 -28.70 -20.30
CA TRP A 333 -3.62 -27.90 -20.12
C TRP A 333 -2.50 -28.20 -21.14
N LYS A 334 -2.75 -29.02 -22.15
CA LYS A 334 -1.86 -29.13 -23.29
C LYS A 334 -1.72 -27.77 -23.99
N ILE A 335 -0.49 -27.42 -24.38
CA ILE A 335 -0.17 -26.19 -25.09
C ILE A 335 0.44 -26.53 -26.45
N ASP A 336 -0.17 -26.03 -27.55
CA ASP A 336 0.40 -26.03 -28.88
C ASP A 336 0.79 -24.60 -29.23
N ALA A 337 2.08 -24.32 -29.37
CA ALA A 337 2.60 -22.98 -29.56
C ALA A 337 3.57 -22.91 -30.75
N ASN A 338 3.42 -21.86 -31.52
CA ASN A 338 4.35 -21.42 -32.54
C ASN A 338 4.44 -19.88 -32.49
N LEU A 339 5.14 -19.37 -31.49
CA LEU A 339 5.37 -17.93 -31.31
C LEU A 339 6.84 -17.63 -31.33
N ARG A 340 7.26 -16.73 -32.21
CA ARG A 340 8.61 -16.21 -32.25
C ARG A 340 8.60 -14.71 -32.47
N MET A 341 9.09 -13.96 -31.49
CA MET A 341 9.26 -12.51 -31.55
C MET A 341 10.76 -12.18 -31.49
N ALA A 342 11.26 -11.45 -32.47
CA ALA A 342 12.67 -11.12 -32.55
C ALA A 342 12.92 -9.63 -32.77
N TYR A 343 13.98 -9.11 -32.17
CA TYR A 343 14.51 -7.77 -32.40
C TYR A 343 16.02 -7.77 -32.26
N GLN A 344 16.77 -7.56 -33.35
CA GLN A 344 18.22 -7.67 -33.37
C GLN A 344 18.69 -9.05 -32.86
N ASN A 345 19.48 -9.08 -31.79
CA ASN A 345 19.94 -10.28 -31.09
C ASN A 345 19.03 -10.71 -29.91
N LYS A 346 17.84 -10.18 -29.83
CA LYS A 346 16.84 -10.48 -28.76
C LYS A 346 15.78 -11.41 -29.33
N LEU A 347 15.36 -12.35 -28.51
CA LEU A 347 14.38 -13.37 -28.88
C LEU A 347 13.41 -13.61 -27.71
N VAL A 348 12.14 -13.78 -28.04
CA VAL A 348 11.12 -14.43 -27.20
C VAL A 348 10.49 -15.49 -28.06
N SER A 349 10.64 -16.75 -27.70
CA SER A 349 10.12 -17.89 -28.43
C SER A 349 9.36 -18.83 -27.51
N LEU A 350 8.24 -19.31 -28.01
CA LEU A 350 7.43 -20.35 -27.37
C LEU A 350 7.05 -21.34 -28.47
N GLN A 351 7.63 -22.52 -28.44
CA GLN A 351 7.49 -23.48 -29.53
C GLN A 351 7.21 -24.89 -29.00
N SER A 352 6.17 -25.52 -29.52
CA SER A 352 5.93 -26.94 -29.31
C SER A 352 6.93 -27.77 -30.09
N LEU A 353 7.50 -28.73 -29.41
CA LEU A 353 8.45 -29.69 -29.99
C LEU A 353 7.79 -31.06 -30.21
N PRO A 354 8.31 -31.86 -31.13
CA PRO A 354 7.88 -33.24 -31.28
C PRO A 354 8.07 -34.04 -29.98
N ASP A 355 7.21 -34.99 -29.76
CA ASP A 355 7.34 -35.93 -28.63
C ASP A 355 8.66 -36.72 -28.70
N GLU A 356 9.22 -37.02 -27.54
CA GLU A 356 10.50 -37.76 -27.44
C GLU A 356 10.45 -38.82 -26.33
N GLY A 357 10.42 -40.07 -26.70
CA GLY A 357 10.26 -41.17 -25.76
C GLY A 357 8.94 -41.12 -24.99
N GLU A 358 8.99 -41.07 -23.66
CA GLU A 358 7.83 -40.94 -22.79
C GLU A 358 7.42 -39.46 -22.53
N ARG A 359 8.25 -38.54 -22.99
CA ARG A 359 8.01 -37.08 -22.88
C ARG A 359 7.13 -36.61 -24.04
N THR A 360 5.95 -36.18 -23.70
CA THR A 360 4.95 -35.65 -24.64
C THR A 360 4.63 -34.20 -24.35
N ASP A 361 3.90 -33.54 -25.24
CA ASP A 361 3.46 -32.14 -25.07
C ASP A 361 4.63 -31.18 -24.74
N ARG A 362 5.76 -31.38 -25.38
CA ARG A 362 6.99 -30.65 -25.14
C ARG A 362 6.88 -29.22 -25.62
N LEU A 363 7.19 -28.28 -24.75
CA LEU A 363 7.13 -26.84 -25.00
C LEU A 363 8.45 -26.16 -24.63
N GLN A 364 9.18 -25.66 -25.63
CA GLN A 364 10.39 -24.87 -25.43
C GLN A 364 10.02 -23.42 -25.21
N VAL A 365 10.52 -22.83 -24.12
CA VAL A 365 10.45 -21.41 -23.80
C VAL A 365 11.85 -20.83 -23.86
N GLU A 366 12.13 -19.97 -24.85
CA GLU A 366 13.41 -19.32 -24.99
C GLU A 366 13.25 -17.80 -24.92
N ILE A 367 13.96 -17.16 -24.01
CA ILE A 367 14.05 -15.71 -23.89
C ILE A 367 15.53 -15.32 -23.92
N THR A 368 15.91 -14.45 -24.85
CA THR A 368 17.28 -13.98 -24.96
C THR A 368 17.36 -12.47 -25.03
N GLY A 369 18.14 -11.87 -24.13
CA GLY A 369 18.57 -10.48 -24.22
C GLY A 369 17.48 -9.44 -23.89
N ILE A 370 16.45 -9.81 -23.10
CA ILE A 370 15.39 -8.87 -22.69
C ILE A 370 15.93 -7.90 -21.65
N ASP A 371 15.92 -6.62 -21.96
CA ASP A 371 16.30 -5.52 -21.08
C ASP A 371 15.13 -5.19 -20.12
N LEU A 372 15.24 -5.60 -18.86
CA LEU A 372 14.20 -5.42 -17.86
C LEU A 372 13.89 -3.94 -17.62
N LYS A 373 14.89 -3.06 -17.68
CA LYS A 373 14.69 -1.63 -17.50
C LYS A 373 13.71 -1.05 -18.50
N LYS A 374 13.82 -1.46 -19.76
CA LYS A 374 12.90 -1.01 -20.82
C LYS A 374 11.48 -1.50 -20.61
N LEU A 375 11.30 -2.65 -19.94
CA LEU A 375 9.98 -3.17 -19.60
C LEU A 375 9.38 -2.42 -18.38
N THR A 376 10.18 -2.15 -17.36
CA THR A 376 9.70 -1.45 -16.17
C THR A 376 9.47 0.05 -16.39
N GLU A 377 10.20 0.67 -17.32
CA GLU A 377 9.96 2.06 -17.74
C GLU A 377 8.61 2.27 -18.45
N ILE A 378 7.97 1.22 -18.94
CA ILE A 378 6.63 1.31 -19.59
C ILE A 378 5.55 1.60 -18.56
N SER A 379 5.69 1.14 -17.31
CA SER A 379 4.69 1.28 -16.26
C SER A 379 5.30 1.84 -14.98
N PRO A 380 4.77 2.94 -14.45
CA PRO A 380 5.22 3.51 -13.19
C PRO A 380 4.84 2.66 -11.97
N PHE A 381 3.99 1.64 -12.15
CA PHE A 381 3.55 0.72 -11.09
C PHE A 381 4.50 -0.45 -10.87
N LEU A 382 5.46 -0.66 -11.77
CA LEU A 382 6.47 -1.69 -11.62
C LEU A 382 7.66 -1.16 -10.83
N PRO A 383 8.28 -1.97 -9.96
CA PRO A 383 9.52 -1.61 -9.30
C PRO A 383 10.61 -1.31 -10.32
N ASP A 384 11.60 -0.51 -9.95
CA ASP A 384 12.74 -0.22 -10.82
C ASP A 384 13.63 -1.45 -10.91
N LEU A 385 13.47 -2.22 -12.01
CA LEU A 385 14.28 -3.38 -12.32
C LEU A 385 15.17 -3.06 -13.52
N SER A 386 16.44 -3.40 -13.42
CA SER A 386 17.34 -3.40 -14.58
C SER A 386 18.18 -4.65 -14.59
N GLY A 387 18.58 -5.06 -15.79
CA GLY A 387 19.32 -6.30 -16.06
C GLY A 387 18.86 -6.89 -17.37
N ILE A 388 19.59 -7.91 -17.82
CA ILE A 388 19.29 -8.60 -19.08
C ILE A 388 18.81 -10.02 -18.75
N LEU A 389 17.52 -10.25 -19.00
CA LEU A 389 16.87 -11.55 -18.81
C LEU A 389 17.20 -12.51 -19.95
N HIS A 390 17.54 -13.73 -19.61
CA HIS A 390 17.61 -14.88 -20.49
C HIS A 390 16.97 -16.08 -19.80
N THR A 391 16.37 -16.96 -20.60
CA THR A 391 15.68 -18.15 -20.11
C THR A 391 15.70 -19.19 -21.20
N ASP A 392 15.97 -20.43 -20.80
CA ASP A 392 15.85 -21.61 -21.64
C ASP A 392 15.20 -22.70 -20.82
N LEU A 393 13.89 -22.92 -21.05
CA LEU A 393 13.08 -23.87 -20.30
C LEU A 393 12.40 -24.86 -21.24
N LEU A 394 12.47 -26.12 -20.90
CA LEU A 394 11.67 -27.18 -21.50
C LEU A 394 10.57 -27.59 -20.52
N LEU A 395 9.33 -27.38 -20.92
CA LEU A 395 8.15 -27.90 -20.25
C LEU A 395 7.66 -29.14 -20.99
N TYR A 396 7.21 -30.15 -20.25
CA TYR A 396 6.78 -31.41 -20.87
C TYR A 396 5.82 -32.21 -19.99
N THR A 397 5.16 -33.20 -20.57
CA THR A 397 4.41 -34.21 -19.85
C THR A 397 5.19 -35.52 -19.89
N ASP A 398 5.48 -36.10 -18.73
CA ASP A 398 6.10 -37.40 -18.60
C ASP A 398 5.15 -38.35 -17.84
N ARG A 399 4.74 -39.45 -18.45
CA ARG A 399 3.80 -40.45 -17.85
C ARG A 399 2.55 -39.81 -17.24
N LYS A 400 1.99 -38.77 -17.89
CA LYS A 400 0.84 -37.94 -17.46
C LYS A 400 1.13 -36.98 -16.30
N THR A 401 2.40 -36.77 -15.94
CA THR A 401 2.80 -35.77 -14.95
C THR A 401 3.51 -34.59 -15.60
N PHE A 402 3.31 -33.39 -15.11
CA PHE A 402 4.00 -32.20 -15.61
C PHE A 402 5.47 -32.22 -15.19
N GLY A 403 6.35 -31.87 -16.10
CA GLY A 403 7.78 -31.67 -15.86
C GLY A 403 8.26 -30.33 -16.42
N ALA A 404 9.30 -29.79 -15.82
CA ALA A 404 9.98 -28.58 -16.27
C ALA A 404 11.47 -28.67 -15.95
N GLU A 405 12.33 -28.34 -16.92
CA GLU A 405 13.78 -28.30 -16.72
C GLU A 405 14.39 -27.13 -17.49
N GLY A 406 15.46 -26.55 -16.99
CA GLY A 406 16.19 -25.48 -17.66
C GLY A 406 16.77 -24.43 -16.75
N ASN A 407 16.99 -23.25 -17.32
CA ASN A 407 17.66 -22.15 -16.67
C ASN A 407 16.91 -20.84 -16.84
N ILE A 408 16.88 -20.04 -15.76
CA ILE A 408 16.43 -18.63 -15.77
C ILE A 408 17.57 -17.76 -15.24
N GLY A 409 18.06 -16.84 -16.07
CA GLY A 409 19.16 -15.97 -15.69
C GLY A 409 18.83 -14.49 -15.90
N VAL A 410 19.43 -13.65 -15.05
CA VAL A 410 19.40 -12.19 -15.19
C VAL A 410 20.79 -11.64 -14.98
N ASN A 411 21.42 -11.17 -16.05
CA ASN A 411 22.73 -10.54 -15.97
C ASN A 411 22.63 -9.14 -15.41
N ASN A 412 23.48 -8.83 -14.42
CA ASN A 412 23.55 -7.51 -13.78
C ASN A 412 22.18 -7.00 -13.31
N LEU A 413 21.50 -7.79 -12.49
CA LEU A 413 20.23 -7.40 -11.90
C LEU A 413 20.43 -6.29 -10.88
N PHE A 414 19.64 -5.23 -11.01
CA PHE A 414 19.39 -4.22 -9.99
C PHE A 414 17.91 -4.19 -9.66
N TYR A 415 17.59 -4.04 -8.39
CA TYR A 415 16.25 -3.80 -7.88
C TYR A 415 16.27 -2.53 -7.05
N GLU A 416 15.43 -1.53 -7.38
CA GLU A 416 15.36 -0.23 -6.69
C GLU A 416 16.75 0.39 -6.46
N GLU A 417 17.59 0.43 -7.51
CA GLU A 417 18.98 0.89 -7.50
C GLU A 417 19.96 0.01 -6.70
N GLN A 418 19.48 -1.01 -5.98
CA GLN A 418 20.34 -1.96 -5.26
C GLN A 418 20.87 -3.02 -6.24
N ARG A 419 22.19 -3.17 -6.31
CA ARG A 419 22.80 -4.26 -7.11
C ARG A 419 22.46 -5.60 -6.45
N MET A 420 21.89 -6.52 -7.24
CA MET A 420 21.58 -7.89 -6.83
C MET A 420 22.59 -8.90 -7.37
N GLY A 421 23.37 -8.53 -8.38
CA GLY A 421 24.35 -9.39 -9.04
C GLY A 421 23.84 -10.02 -10.33
N THR A 422 24.58 -10.98 -10.87
CA THR A 422 24.15 -11.84 -11.97
C THR A 422 23.51 -13.07 -11.37
N LEU A 423 22.21 -13.25 -11.57
CA LEU A 423 21.43 -14.39 -11.07
C LEU A 423 21.30 -15.44 -12.13
N ASP A 424 21.56 -16.71 -11.76
CA ASP A 424 21.28 -17.88 -12.55
C ASP A 424 20.54 -18.90 -11.66
N LEU A 425 19.36 -19.30 -12.09
CA LEU A 425 18.51 -20.31 -11.45
C LEU A 425 18.42 -21.52 -12.37
N ASP A 426 19.11 -22.57 -12.03
CA ASP A 426 18.92 -23.88 -12.65
C ASP A 426 17.76 -24.58 -11.93
N LEU A 427 16.82 -25.11 -12.69
CA LEU A 427 15.63 -25.74 -12.13
C LEU A 427 15.33 -27.09 -12.81
N GLN A 428 14.93 -28.03 -11.98
CA GLN A 428 14.33 -29.30 -12.40
C GLN A 428 13.10 -29.56 -11.54
N TYR A 429 11.99 -29.76 -12.19
CA TYR A 429 10.72 -30.09 -11.58
C TYR A 429 10.12 -31.29 -12.32
N ALA A 430 9.75 -32.32 -11.61
CA ALA A 430 9.17 -33.51 -12.22
C ALA A 430 8.10 -34.13 -11.31
N GLY A 431 7.04 -34.62 -11.91
CA GLY A 431 6.10 -35.49 -11.21
C GLY A 431 6.76 -36.85 -10.92
N LYS A 432 6.38 -37.46 -9.82
CA LYS A 432 6.77 -38.82 -9.45
C LYS A 432 5.70 -39.82 -9.86
N ASP A 433 5.79 -41.02 -9.33
CA ASP A 433 4.92 -42.19 -9.65
C ASP A 433 3.41 -41.94 -9.52
N HIS A 434 3.01 -40.92 -8.80
CA HIS A 434 1.63 -40.44 -8.67
C HIS A 434 1.47 -39.04 -9.20
N LEU A 435 0.33 -38.72 -9.86
CA LEU A 435 0.01 -37.44 -10.46
C LEU A 435 0.08 -36.24 -9.47
N THR A 436 0.07 -36.52 -8.19
CA THR A 436 0.06 -35.54 -7.11
C THR A 436 1.39 -35.39 -6.38
N ASP A 437 2.36 -36.23 -6.68
CA ASP A 437 3.68 -36.22 -6.06
C ASP A 437 4.69 -35.51 -7.00
N HIS A 438 5.43 -34.58 -6.46
CA HIS A 438 6.32 -33.71 -7.21
C HIS A 438 7.72 -33.72 -6.61
N ALA A 439 8.74 -33.75 -7.46
CA ALA A 439 10.14 -33.59 -7.09
C ALA A 439 10.64 -32.24 -7.58
N VAL A 440 11.44 -31.56 -6.78
CA VAL A 440 12.08 -30.30 -7.12
C VAL A 440 13.57 -30.36 -6.83
N ASP A 441 14.35 -29.76 -7.74
CA ASP A 441 15.78 -29.50 -7.58
C ASP A 441 16.09 -28.13 -8.19
N PHE A 442 16.33 -27.13 -7.33
CA PHE A 442 16.60 -25.75 -7.72
C PHE A 442 17.95 -25.33 -7.18
N GLU A 443 18.81 -24.83 -8.05
CA GLU A 443 20.10 -24.27 -7.68
C GLU A 443 20.18 -22.79 -8.09
N LEU A 444 20.35 -21.91 -7.08
CA LEU A 444 20.55 -20.47 -7.30
C LEU A 444 22.04 -20.13 -7.22
N LYS A 445 22.57 -19.54 -8.29
CA LYS A 445 23.89 -18.92 -8.34
C LYS A 445 23.75 -17.40 -8.42
N ILE A 446 24.65 -16.69 -7.77
CA ILE A 446 24.78 -15.24 -7.87
C ILE A 446 26.25 -14.92 -8.15
N ASP A 447 26.51 -14.18 -9.23
CA ASP A 447 27.85 -13.92 -9.73
C ASP A 447 28.68 -15.23 -9.89
N SER A 448 28.03 -16.28 -10.44
CA SER A 448 28.56 -17.64 -10.67
C SER A 448 28.89 -18.44 -9.39
N ILE A 449 28.52 -17.93 -8.21
CA ILE A 449 28.74 -18.63 -6.94
C ILE A 449 27.41 -19.24 -6.49
N ARG A 450 27.43 -20.54 -6.15
CA ARG A 450 26.28 -21.27 -5.59
C ARG A 450 25.86 -20.65 -4.26
N ARG A 451 24.63 -20.18 -4.17
CA ARG A 451 24.11 -19.41 -3.03
C ARG A 451 23.01 -20.12 -2.27
N ALA A 452 22.15 -20.83 -2.98
CA ALA A 452 21.10 -21.62 -2.38
C ALA A 452 20.77 -22.84 -3.23
N VAL A 453 20.36 -23.92 -2.57
CA VAL A 453 19.84 -25.14 -3.21
C VAL A 453 18.59 -25.56 -2.48
N VAL A 454 17.57 -25.92 -3.24
CA VAL A 454 16.32 -26.47 -2.72
C VAL A 454 16.07 -27.81 -3.40
N GLN A 455 16.03 -28.85 -2.61
CA GLN A 455 15.80 -30.23 -3.11
C GLN A 455 14.74 -30.91 -2.26
N GLY A 456 13.93 -31.74 -2.92
CA GLY A 456 13.01 -32.58 -2.20
C GLY A 456 11.73 -32.91 -2.96
N THR A 457 10.68 -33.17 -2.20
CA THR A 457 9.41 -33.63 -2.75
C THR A 457 8.24 -33.00 -2.00
N PHE A 458 7.12 -32.83 -2.68
CA PHE A 458 5.85 -32.46 -2.05
C PHE A 458 4.69 -33.15 -2.77
N ALA A 459 3.60 -33.37 -2.01
CA ALA A 459 2.38 -33.96 -2.50
C ALA A 459 1.22 -32.97 -2.45
N THR A 460 0.35 -33.01 -3.46
CA THR A 460 -0.78 -32.07 -3.62
C THR A 460 -2.15 -32.75 -3.66
N SER A 461 -2.25 -34.06 -3.33
CA SER A 461 -3.54 -34.75 -3.28
C SER A 461 -4.40 -34.27 -2.11
N GLU A 462 -5.72 -34.45 -2.19
CA GLU A 462 -6.63 -34.12 -1.08
C GLU A 462 -6.34 -34.95 0.19
N THR A 463 -5.82 -36.15 0.02
CA THR A 463 -5.52 -37.11 1.10
C THR A 463 -4.07 -37.10 1.55
N ASN A 464 -3.15 -36.62 0.69
CA ASN A 464 -1.73 -36.52 0.99
C ASN A 464 -1.22 -35.15 0.54
N ARG A 465 -0.81 -34.33 1.50
CA ARG A 465 -0.24 -32.99 1.30
C ARG A 465 1.14 -32.87 1.97
N GLU A 466 1.86 -33.96 1.99
CA GLU A 466 3.17 -34.04 2.62
C GLU A 466 4.21 -33.20 1.87
N VAL A 467 5.08 -32.54 2.62
CA VAL A 467 6.23 -31.77 2.11
C VAL A 467 7.51 -32.26 2.78
N MET A 468 8.52 -32.51 1.96
CA MET A 468 9.87 -32.85 2.37
C MET A 468 10.87 -32.09 1.49
N LEU A 469 11.22 -30.86 1.91
CA LEU A 469 12.21 -30.04 1.21
C LEU A 469 13.42 -29.77 2.11
N ASP A 470 14.58 -29.88 1.55
CA ASP A 470 15.85 -29.46 2.14
C ASP A 470 16.35 -28.22 1.41
N VAL A 471 16.64 -27.18 2.17
CA VAL A 471 17.19 -25.90 1.66
C VAL A 471 18.57 -25.72 2.24
N ASP A 472 19.59 -25.74 1.40
CA ASP A 472 20.97 -25.45 1.76
C ASP A 472 21.34 -24.04 1.29
N ILE A 473 21.91 -23.26 2.19
CA ILE A 473 22.34 -21.87 1.95
C ILE A 473 23.83 -21.78 2.29
N PRO A 474 24.72 -22.12 1.35
CA PRO A 474 26.17 -22.05 1.58
C PRO A 474 26.65 -20.64 1.89
N SER A 475 26.06 -19.63 1.23
CA SER A 475 26.49 -18.24 1.39
C SER A 475 25.57 -17.30 0.59
N LEU A 476 24.57 -16.73 1.24
CA LEU A 476 23.67 -15.74 0.61
C LEU A 476 24.06 -14.33 1.07
N PRO A 477 24.42 -13.41 0.15
CA PRO A 477 24.84 -12.06 0.52
C PRO A 477 23.72 -11.26 1.16
N LEU A 478 23.98 -10.68 2.34
CA LEU A 478 23.00 -9.88 3.08
C LEU A 478 22.64 -8.56 2.38
N TYR A 479 23.51 -8.04 1.52
CA TYR A 479 23.23 -6.81 0.77
C TYR A 479 21.95 -6.91 -0.10
N MET A 480 21.56 -8.13 -0.51
CA MET A 480 20.32 -8.35 -1.27
C MET A 480 19.06 -7.97 -0.45
N VAL A 481 19.12 -8.15 0.86
CA VAL A 481 18.02 -7.79 1.76
C VAL A 481 17.85 -6.28 1.84
N ASN A 482 18.89 -5.50 1.58
CA ASN A 482 18.84 -4.03 1.65
C ASN A 482 17.85 -3.41 0.66
N ALA A 483 17.51 -4.09 -0.43
CA ALA A 483 16.50 -3.66 -1.37
C ALA A 483 15.08 -3.59 -0.74
N PHE A 484 14.85 -4.35 0.33
CA PHE A 484 13.57 -4.46 1.04
C PHE A 484 13.57 -3.72 2.39
N VAL A 485 14.71 -3.15 2.78
CA VAL A 485 14.87 -2.37 4.01
C VAL A 485 14.85 -0.88 3.64
N PRO A 486 14.10 -0.02 4.35
CA PRO A 486 14.16 1.42 4.10
C PRO A 486 15.60 1.95 4.18
N LYS A 487 16.04 2.67 3.15
CA LYS A 487 17.43 3.15 2.99
C LYS A 487 17.92 3.97 4.19
N ASP A 488 17.00 4.67 4.87
CA ASP A 488 17.29 5.53 6.01
C ASP A 488 17.33 4.78 7.36
N LEU A 489 16.93 3.51 7.36
CA LEU A 489 16.89 2.73 8.59
C LEU A 489 18.18 1.98 8.82
N MET A 490 18.55 1.08 7.91
CA MET A 490 19.66 0.14 8.14
C MET A 490 20.20 -0.40 6.81
N LYS A 491 21.52 -0.70 6.79
CA LYS A 491 22.17 -1.48 5.73
C LYS A 491 22.81 -2.72 6.33
N LEU A 492 22.60 -3.86 5.68
CA LEU A 492 23.18 -5.14 6.09
C LEU A 492 24.35 -5.50 5.17
N GLU A 493 25.42 -6.02 5.76
CA GLU A 493 26.62 -6.53 5.08
C GLU A 493 26.97 -7.93 5.61
N GLY A 494 27.72 -8.69 4.82
CA GLY A 494 28.11 -10.06 5.14
C GLY A 494 27.26 -11.09 4.42
N GLU A 495 27.23 -12.30 4.93
CA GLU A 495 26.56 -13.45 4.30
C GLU A 495 25.69 -14.20 5.31
N LEU A 496 24.51 -14.63 4.86
CA LEU A 496 23.65 -15.60 5.55
C LEU A 496 24.08 -17.01 5.10
N THR A 497 24.27 -17.91 6.06
CA THR A 497 24.61 -19.33 5.83
C THR A 497 23.63 -20.19 6.61
N GLY A 498 23.38 -21.41 6.15
CA GLY A 498 22.54 -22.32 6.92
C GLY A 498 21.96 -23.46 6.11
N ALA A 499 21.18 -24.26 6.80
CA ALA A 499 20.34 -25.29 6.18
C ALA A 499 19.00 -25.36 6.90
N LEU A 500 17.95 -25.48 6.12
CA LEU A 500 16.57 -25.55 6.62
C LEU A 500 15.90 -26.79 6.03
N GLN A 501 15.06 -27.42 6.81
CA GLN A 501 14.27 -28.56 6.43
C GLN A 501 12.79 -28.22 6.62
N PHE A 502 12.03 -28.36 5.55
CA PHE A 502 10.58 -28.30 5.56
C PHE A 502 10.03 -29.71 5.57
N ARG A 503 9.27 -30.04 6.60
CA ARG A 503 8.62 -31.35 6.78
C ARG A 503 7.15 -31.13 7.17
N GLY A 504 6.32 -32.19 7.10
CA GLY A 504 4.93 -32.09 7.47
C GLY A 504 4.00 -31.91 6.28
N THR A 505 3.05 -30.99 6.33
CA THR A 505 2.10 -30.77 5.24
C THR A 505 2.31 -29.40 4.57
N VAL A 506 1.93 -29.27 3.30
CA VAL A 506 2.00 -28.00 2.55
C VAL A 506 1.29 -26.86 3.30
N ASP A 507 0.19 -27.15 4.00
CA ASP A 507 -0.57 -26.12 4.74
C ASP A 507 0.08 -25.75 6.08
N ARG A 508 0.82 -26.70 6.69
CA ARG A 508 1.49 -26.53 7.99
C ARG A 508 2.85 -27.21 7.97
N PRO A 509 3.82 -26.62 7.26
CA PRO A 509 5.17 -27.18 7.24
C PRO A 509 5.86 -26.96 8.57
N ASP A 510 6.48 -28.01 9.10
CA ASP A 510 7.44 -27.93 10.19
C ASP A 510 8.78 -27.49 9.63
N LEU A 511 9.22 -26.33 10.02
CA LEU A 511 10.49 -25.75 9.59
C LEU A 511 11.53 -25.95 10.68
N ASN A 512 12.60 -26.69 10.36
CA ASN A 512 13.69 -27.00 11.27
C ASN A 512 15.04 -26.69 10.63
N GLY A 513 16.07 -26.45 11.45
CA GLY A 513 17.42 -26.24 10.94
C GLY A 513 18.21 -25.17 11.70
N GLY A 514 19.02 -24.44 10.97
CA GLY A 514 19.80 -23.37 11.57
C GLY A 514 20.37 -22.39 10.57
N LEU A 515 20.38 -21.14 10.97
CA LEU A 515 20.89 -20.00 10.20
C LEU A 515 22.08 -19.37 10.95
N GLY A 516 23.05 -18.88 10.22
CA GLY A 516 24.21 -18.19 10.80
C GLY A 516 24.64 -17.02 9.91
N PHE A 517 25.39 -16.10 10.49
CA PHE A 517 25.93 -14.96 9.77
C PHE A 517 27.46 -15.05 9.71
N ARG A 518 28.00 -14.88 8.51
CA ARG A 518 29.44 -14.78 8.29
C ARG A 518 29.80 -13.33 8.00
N ASN A 519 30.67 -12.74 8.82
CA ASN A 519 31.06 -11.33 8.72
C ASN A 519 29.84 -10.38 8.70
N GLY A 520 28.76 -10.78 9.39
CA GLY A 520 27.53 -10.02 9.41
C GLY A 520 27.68 -8.68 10.13
N LYS A 521 27.20 -7.61 9.50
CA LYS A 521 27.16 -6.27 10.06
C LYS A 521 25.82 -5.60 9.75
N ALA A 522 25.35 -4.80 10.70
CA ALA A 522 24.19 -3.94 10.55
C ALA A 522 24.62 -2.48 10.75
N ASP A 523 24.62 -1.70 9.69
CA ASP A 523 24.90 -0.25 9.72
C ASP A 523 23.58 0.49 9.90
N VAL A 524 23.32 1.02 11.10
CA VAL A 524 22.11 1.75 11.44
C VAL A 524 22.28 3.22 11.07
N VAL A 525 21.70 3.61 9.93
CA VAL A 525 21.93 4.91 9.30
C VAL A 525 21.62 6.09 10.23
N MET A 526 20.49 6.03 10.96
CA MET A 526 20.10 7.08 11.90
C MET A 526 21.09 7.28 13.04
N LEU A 527 21.80 6.22 13.45
CA LEU A 527 22.80 6.25 14.53
C LEU A 527 24.21 6.46 13.96
N GLY A 528 24.38 6.31 12.65
CA GLY A 528 25.68 6.33 11.97
C GLY A 528 26.65 5.30 12.53
N THR A 529 26.16 4.21 13.10
CA THR A 529 26.96 3.22 13.83
C THR A 529 26.74 1.83 13.25
N THR A 530 27.84 1.12 13.03
CA THR A 530 27.83 -0.24 12.51
C THR A 530 27.98 -1.24 13.66
N PHE A 531 27.05 -2.18 13.77
CA PHE A 531 27.06 -3.26 14.76
C PHE A 531 27.43 -4.58 14.10
N GLY A 532 28.28 -5.37 14.76
CA GLY A 532 28.57 -6.74 14.34
C GLY A 532 27.43 -7.69 14.71
N LEU A 533 27.14 -8.66 13.85
CA LEU A 533 26.22 -9.76 14.13
C LEU A 533 26.99 -10.94 14.71
N ASP A 534 26.41 -11.62 15.71
CA ASP A 534 27.01 -12.81 16.29
C ASP A 534 27.18 -13.92 15.22
N THR A 535 28.26 -14.65 15.33
CA THR A 535 28.52 -15.82 14.49
C THR A 535 27.84 -17.09 15.01
N THR A 536 27.25 -17.04 16.21
CA THR A 536 26.49 -18.15 16.79
C THR A 536 25.29 -18.47 15.88
N ARG A 537 25.12 -19.76 15.60
CA ARG A 537 24.04 -20.25 14.76
C ARG A 537 22.69 -20.09 15.45
N LEU A 538 21.74 -19.41 14.82
CA LEU A 538 20.34 -19.36 15.22
C LEU A 538 19.69 -20.71 14.92
N ILE A 539 19.05 -21.30 15.91
CA ILE A 539 18.31 -22.55 15.74
C ILE A 539 16.92 -22.23 15.24
N VAL A 540 16.51 -22.93 14.21
CA VAL A 540 15.11 -22.95 13.74
C VAL A 540 14.51 -24.26 14.19
N ASP A 541 13.48 -24.19 15.02
CA ASP A 541 12.84 -25.34 15.63
C ASP A 541 11.31 -25.18 15.54
N ASN A 542 10.67 -26.09 14.85
CA ASN A 542 9.22 -26.14 14.70
C ASN A 542 8.63 -24.78 14.22
N GLY A 543 9.21 -24.21 13.16
CA GLY A 543 8.81 -22.92 12.58
C GLY A 543 9.18 -21.70 13.42
N LYS A 544 10.04 -21.83 14.44
CA LYS A 544 10.49 -20.71 15.28
C LYS A 544 11.99 -20.51 15.14
N ILE A 545 12.41 -19.29 14.85
CA ILE A 545 13.81 -18.86 14.97
C ILE A 545 14.05 -18.52 16.43
N LEU A 546 14.95 -19.26 17.11
CA LEU A 546 15.24 -19.13 18.53
C LEU A 546 16.48 -18.26 18.74
N PHE A 547 16.31 -17.20 19.50
CA PHE A 547 17.37 -16.36 19.99
C PHE A 547 17.72 -16.81 21.42
N ARG A 548 18.88 -17.40 21.58
CA ARG A 548 19.42 -17.85 22.87
C ARG A 548 20.70 -17.11 23.15
N GLN A 549 20.62 -15.97 23.85
CA GLN A 549 21.74 -15.06 24.12
C GLN A 549 22.46 -14.62 22.83
N TYR A 550 21.68 -14.38 21.77
CA TYR A 550 22.23 -13.89 20.51
C TYR A 550 22.70 -12.44 20.67
N ARG A 551 23.89 -12.10 20.14
CA ARG A 551 24.53 -10.81 20.42
C ARG A 551 24.61 -9.92 19.16
N PHE A 552 24.30 -8.65 19.38
CA PHE A 552 24.78 -7.57 18.53
C PHE A 552 25.97 -6.92 19.20
N ILE A 553 27.04 -6.70 18.47
CA ILE A 553 28.34 -6.27 19.04
C ILE A 553 28.57 -4.82 18.63
N ALA A 554 28.67 -3.93 19.61
CA ALA A 554 28.96 -2.52 19.39
C ALA A 554 30.46 -2.28 19.06
N PRO A 555 30.83 -1.08 18.54
CA PRO A 555 32.23 -0.72 18.27
C PRO A 555 33.16 -0.82 19.49
N ASN A 556 32.65 -0.55 20.68
CA ASN A 556 33.40 -0.70 21.95
C ASN A 556 33.45 -2.15 22.46
N LYS A 557 32.98 -3.12 21.66
CA LYS A 557 32.88 -4.55 21.97
C LYS A 557 31.90 -4.90 23.11
N SER A 558 31.03 -3.97 23.51
CA SER A 558 29.89 -4.31 24.38
C SER A 558 28.81 -5.03 23.58
N ASP A 559 28.04 -5.88 24.26
CA ASP A 559 27.03 -6.73 23.67
C ASP A 559 25.63 -6.22 23.98
N MET A 560 24.78 -6.29 22.99
CA MET A 560 23.32 -6.25 23.13
C MET A 560 22.78 -7.66 22.91
N VAL A 561 22.18 -8.24 23.95
CA VAL A 561 21.79 -9.65 24.01
C VAL A 561 20.30 -9.80 23.74
N LEU A 562 19.96 -10.65 22.79
CA LEU A 562 18.60 -11.00 22.41
C LEU A 562 18.26 -12.41 22.92
N ASN A 563 17.08 -12.53 23.54
CA ASN A 563 16.50 -13.81 23.95
C ASN A 563 15.01 -13.85 23.56
N GLY A 564 14.57 -14.99 23.04
CA GLY A 564 13.18 -15.16 22.63
C GLY A 564 13.06 -15.88 21.31
N ALA A 565 11.96 -15.63 20.59
CA ALA A 565 11.71 -16.30 19.33
C ALA A 565 10.94 -15.42 18.32
N ILE A 566 11.17 -15.69 17.05
CA ILE A 566 10.32 -15.29 15.94
C ILE A 566 9.60 -16.54 15.43
N THR A 567 8.28 -16.54 15.47
CA THR A 567 7.42 -17.60 14.92
C THR A 567 7.12 -17.28 13.46
N LEU A 568 7.56 -18.13 12.55
CA LEU A 568 7.40 -17.98 11.10
C LEU A 568 6.17 -18.70 10.57
N THR A 569 5.80 -19.84 11.17
CA THR A 569 4.71 -20.68 10.67
C THR A 569 3.51 -20.66 11.60
N PRO A 570 2.29 -20.53 11.06
CA PRO A 570 1.96 -20.31 9.63
C PRO A 570 2.41 -18.93 9.13
N PHE A 571 2.86 -18.84 7.87
CA PHE A 571 3.45 -17.62 7.30
C PHE A 571 2.51 -16.42 7.22
N ASP A 572 1.20 -16.63 7.28
CA ASP A 572 0.17 -15.59 7.32
C ASP A 572 0.00 -14.96 8.71
N ARG A 573 0.58 -15.56 9.76
CA ARG A 573 0.45 -15.15 11.17
C ARG A 573 1.77 -15.07 11.90
N MET A 574 2.81 -14.63 11.20
CA MET A 574 4.13 -14.44 11.81
C MET A 574 4.06 -13.49 13.00
N ASN A 575 4.73 -13.87 14.10
CA ASN A 575 4.84 -13.04 15.28
C ASN A 575 6.24 -13.15 15.90
N MET A 576 6.57 -12.20 16.79
CA MET A 576 7.81 -12.23 17.54
C MET A 576 7.57 -11.98 19.03
N ASP A 577 8.45 -12.52 19.86
CA ASP A 577 8.56 -12.21 21.28
C ASP A 577 10.03 -12.28 21.65
N ILE A 578 10.69 -11.12 21.72
CA ILE A 578 12.13 -10.99 21.91
C ILE A 578 12.39 -10.01 23.05
N SER A 579 13.11 -10.43 24.07
CA SER A 579 13.72 -9.55 25.07
C SER A 579 15.10 -9.11 24.60
N VAL A 580 15.40 -7.83 24.77
CA VAL A 580 16.66 -7.19 24.38
C VAL A 580 17.28 -6.53 25.60
N LYS A 581 18.49 -6.95 25.98
CA LYS A 581 19.23 -6.37 27.08
C LYS A 581 20.61 -5.93 26.65
N ALA A 582 21.03 -4.76 27.13
CA ALA A 582 22.36 -4.25 26.87
C ALA A 582 22.88 -3.50 28.07
N GLY A 583 24.16 -3.67 28.36
CA GLY A 583 24.87 -2.94 29.39
C GLY A 583 26.04 -2.16 28.80
N ASN A 584 26.11 -0.86 29.09
CA ASN A 584 27.19 0.00 28.62
C ASN A 584 27.41 -0.07 27.09
N PHE A 585 26.34 -0.20 26.35
CA PHE A 585 26.32 -0.40 24.90
C PHE A 585 26.58 0.92 24.17
N GLU A 586 27.59 0.94 23.29
CA GLU A 586 27.93 2.09 22.50
C GLU A 586 26.98 2.17 21.30
N VAL A 587 25.87 2.91 21.46
CA VAL A 587 24.79 3.02 20.47
C VAL A 587 25.12 4.04 19.38
N VAL A 588 25.94 5.06 19.68
CA VAL A 588 26.47 6.04 18.72
C VAL A 588 27.98 6.11 18.84
N ASN A 589 28.67 6.02 17.71
CA ASN A 589 30.11 6.24 17.59
C ASN A 589 30.42 6.81 16.20
N VAL A 590 30.17 8.10 16.03
CA VAL A 590 30.25 8.78 14.74
C VAL A 590 31.28 9.92 14.84
N LYS A 591 32.22 9.95 13.91
CA LYS A 591 33.11 11.10 13.75
C LYS A 591 32.39 12.21 13.01
N LYS A 592 32.72 13.47 13.36
CA LYS A 592 32.19 14.63 12.62
C LYS A 592 32.49 14.52 11.13
N ASN A 593 31.47 14.60 10.29
CA ASN A 593 31.61 14.73 8.84
C ASN A 593 30.55 15.71 8.31
N PRO A 594 30.72 16.27 7.10
CA PRO A 594 29.79 17.29 6.56
C PRO A 594 28.35 16.79 6.38
N THR A 595 28.13 15.50 6.37
CA THR A 595 26.79 14.89 6.15
C THR A 595 26.15 14.37 7.43
N SER A 596 26.89 14.27 8.55
CA SER A 596 26.35 13.76 9.83
C SER A 596 25.44 14.79 10.48
N LEU A 597 24.21 14.39 10.78
CA LEU A 597 23.29 15.16 11.64
C LEU A 597 23.59 14.95 13.11
N ILE A 598 24.05 13.76 13.48
CA ILE A 598 24.45 13.37 14.84
C ILE A 598 25.88 12.82 14.77
N TYR A 599 26.76 13.30 15.66
CA TYR A 599 28.10 12.73 15.83
C TYR A 599 28.53 12.78 17.29
N GLY A 600 29.60 12.05 17.63
CA GLY A 600 30.05 11.87 19.00
C GLY A 600 29.90 10.44 19.48
N LYS A 601 29.73 10.24 20.78
CA LYS A 601 29.56 8.91 21.40
C LYS A 601 28.38 8.91 22.36
N ALA A 602 27.52 7.89 22.24
CA ALA A 602 26.45 7.66 23.19
C ALA A 602 26.50 6.22 23.74
N TYR A 603 26.26 6.09 25.02
CA TYR A 603 26.29 4.82 25.75
C TYR A 603 24.99 4.64 26.50
N ILE A 604 24.41 3.44 26.39
CA ILE A 604 23.13 3.13 27.01
C ILE A 604 23.17 1.81 27.79
N ASN A 605 22.34 1.72 28.82
CA ASN A 605 21.78 0.46 29.25
C ASN A 605 20.37 0.33 28.68
N LEU A 606 20.02 -0.85 28.23
CA LEU A 606 18.74 -1.15 27.61
C LEU A 606 18.13 -2.40 28.23
N ASP A 607 16.89 -2.34 28.58
CA ASP A 607 16.03 -3.50 28.89
C ASP A 607 14.68 -3.31 28.22
N SER A 608 14.46 -4.04 27.15
CA SER A 608 13.25 -3.87 26.31
C SER A 608 12.71 -5.20 25.82
N ARG A 609 11.44 -5.20 25.44
CA ARG A 609 10.74 -6.33 24.83
C ARG A 609 10.05 -5.88 23.54
N LEU A 610 10.26 -6.67 22.50
CA LEU A 610 9.58 -6.57 21.21
C LEU A 610 8.60 -7.73 21.13
N ALA A 611 7.30 -7.44 21.02
CA ALA A 611 6.28 -8.49 21.01
C ALA A 611 5.12 -8.13 20.11
N GLY A 612 4.51 -9.16 19.49
CA GLY A 612 3.33 -9.01 18.66
C GLY A 612 3.48 -9.58 17.25
N ALA A 613 2.40 -9.53 16.50
CA ALA A 613 2.42 -9.87 15.08
C ALA A 613 3.20 -8.84 14.28
N PHE A 614 3.83 -9.26 13.16
CA PHE A 614 4.54 -8.32 12.26
C PHE A 614 3.64 -7.19 11.74
N SER A 615 2.33 -7.43 11.68
CA SER A 615 1.33 -6.41 11.32
C SER A 615 0.95 -5.47 12.47
N ASN A 616 1.30 -5.82 13.73
CA ASN A 616 0.99 -5.02 14.92
C ASN A 616 2.04 -5.27 16.02
N LEU A 617 3.22 -4.68 15.81
CA LEU A 617 4.37 -4.86 16.69
C LEU A 617 4.36 -3.84 17.83
N SER A 618 4.64 -4.27 19.06
CA SER A 618 4.84 -3.40 20.20
C SER A 618 6.26 -3.50 20.75
N VAL A 619 6.85 -2.35 21.07
CA VAL A 619 8.15 -2.22 21.74
C VAL A 619 7.95 -1.50 23.05
N SER A 620 8.41 -2.10 24.14
CA SER A 620 8.33 -1.47 25.47
C SER A 620 9.60 -1.75 26.27
N GLY A 621 9.96 -0.84 27.17
CA GLY A 621 11.14 -1.03 28.03
C GLY A 621 11.72 0.27 28.56
N ASN A 622 12.98 0.13 29.04
CA ASN A 622 13.72 1.21 29.65
C ASN A 622 15.05 1.42 28.93
N ILE A 623 15.41 2.68 28.71
CA ILE A 623 16.71 3.12 28.19
C ILE A 623 17.33 4.01 29.24
N ASN A 624 18.57 3.70 29.65
CA ASN A 624 19.40 4.50 30.54
C ASN A 624 20.52 5.13 29.70
N LEU A 625 20.51 6.43 29.49
CA LEU A 625 21.57 7.15 28.81
C LEU A 625 22.68 7.49 29.82
N LEU A 626 23.85 6.92 29.62
CA LEU A 626 24.93 6.93 30.63
C LEU A 626 25.72 8.25 30.64
N ASN A 627 26.20 8.66 31.80
CA ASN A 627 26.91 9.93 32.06
C ASN A 627 28.09 10.24 31.12
N ARG A 628 28.77 9.24 30.58
CA ARG A 628 29.87 9.43 29.63
C ARG A 628 29.45 9.72 28.18
N THR A 629 28.15 9.86 27.94
CA THR A 629 27.60 10.23 26.63
C THR A 629 27.91 11.69 26.32
N ASN A 630 28.49 11.89 25.15
CA ASN A 630 28.74 13.21 24.58
C ASN A 630 28.41 13.14 23.09
N ILE A 631 27.31 13.77 22.71
CA ILE A 631 26.79 13.81 21.34
C ILE A 631 26.60 15.24 20.88
N THR A 632 26.79 15.44 19.59
CA THR A 632 26.51 16.71 18.91
C THR A 632 25.41 16.49 17.87
N TYR A 633 24.40 17.32 17.93
CA TYR A 633 23.33 17.40 16.93
C TYR A 633 23.53 18.68 16.10
N THR A 634 23.62 18.56 14.79
CA THR A 634 23.73 19.70 13.87
C THR A 634 22.36 20.06 13.35
N LEU A 635 21.88 21.22 13.75
CA LEU A 635 20.64 21.79 13.24
C LEU A 635 20.95 22.41 11.87
N ARG A 636 20.80 21.65 10.80
CA ARG A 636 20.88 22.25 9.49
C ARG A 636 19.70 23.19 9.32
N SER A 637 19.96 24.48 9.38
CA SER A 637 19.05 25.42 8.76
C SER A 637 18.99 25.02 7.28
N SER A 638 17.84 24.59 6.80
CA SER A 638 17.48 24.79 5.42
C SER A 638 17.43 26.32 5.25
N GLY A 639 18.60 26.93 5.12
CA GLY A 639 18.72 28.27 4.62
C GLY A 639 17.98 28.28 3.30
N PRO A 640 17.22 29.33 2.96
CA PRO A 640 16.78 29.49 1.60
C PRO A 640 18.06 29.31 0.77
N GLU A 641 18.12 28.30 -0.09
CA GLU A 641 19.04 28.28 -1.19
C GLU A 641 18.97 29.69 -1.74
N LEU A 642 20.13 30.38 -1.81
CA LEU A 642 20.27 31.58 -2.60
C LEU A 642 20.02 31.11 -4.05
N VAL A 643 18.76 30.83 -4.35
CA VAL A 643 18.28 30.78 -5.72
C VAL A 643 18.60 32.14 -6.29
N ASP A 644 19.49 32.10 -7.25
CA ASP A 644 19.87 33.25 -8.02
C ASP A 644 18.61 34.03 -8.41
N ARG A 645 18.32 35.11 -7.67
CA ARG A 645 17.13 35.95 -7.84
C ARG A 645 17.09 36.66 -9.18
N SER A 646 18.12 36.48 -9.99
CA SER A 646 18.20 37.07 -11.34
C SER A 646 17.43 36.25 -12.39
N ALA A 647 17.10 34.95 -12.14
CA ALA A 647 16.39 34.11 -13.08
C ALA A 647 14.85 34.11 -12.91
N ASP A 648 14.31 34.67 -11.83
CA ASP A 648 12.89 34.57 -11.47
C ASP A 648 12.09 35.90 -11.59
N LEU A 649 12.61 36.86 -12.40
CA LEU A 649 11.98 38.18 -12.55
C LEU A 649 10.73 38.21 -13.44
N VAL A 650 10.34 37.08 -14.05
CA VAL A 650 9.06 37.01 -14.79
C VAL A 650 8.42 35.63 -14.57
N ARG A 651 7.62 35.46 -13.54
CA ARG A 651 6.72 34.35 -13.40
C ARG A 651 5.31 34.81 -13.79
N PHE A 652 4.84 34.36 -14.94
CA PHE A 652 3.43 34.52 -15.31
C PHE A 652 2.57 33.69 -14.37
N VAL A 653 1.93 34.34 -13.40
CA VAL A 653 0.97 33.71 -12.49
C VAL A 653 -0.39 33.74 -13.17
N SER A 654 -0.93 32.60 -13.51
CA SER A 654 -2.33 32.48 -13.90
C SER A 654 -3.21 32.71 -12.67
N PHE A 655 -4.03 33.75 -12.70
CA PHE A 655 -4.93 34.20 -11.62
C PHE A 655 -6.10 33.21 -11.33
N ARG A 656 -5.99 31.92 -11.64
CA ARG A 656 -7.08 30.94 -11.45
C ARG A 656 -6.89 29.93 -10.34
N ASP A 657 -5.79 29.93 -9.58
CA ASP A 657 -5.58 28.93 -8.51
C ASP A 657 -4.97 29.57 -7.25
N THR A 658 -5.80 30.24 -6.46
CA THR A 658 -5.44 30.76 -5.12
C THR A 658 -5.92 29.89 -3.95
N THR A 659 -6.18 28.59 -4.16
CA THR A 659 -6.64 27.71 -3.09
C THR A 659 -5.95 26.35 -3.08
N LEU A 660 -4.62 26.29 -3.14
CA LEU A 660 -3.89 25.05 -2.87
C LEU A 660 -2.45 25.35 -2.48
N ASN A 661 -2.26 25.84 -1.25
CA ASN A 661 -0.97 25.79 -0.56
C ASN A 661 -1.17 25.19 0.84
N GLU A 662 -1.60 23.94 0.89
CA GLU A 662 -1.19 23.01 1.93
C GLU A 662 -0.38 21.92 1.22
N ARG A 663 0.90 22.21 1.04
CA ARG A 663 1.88 21.15 0.85
C ARG A 663 1.95 20.40 2.19
N ASP A 664 1.11 19.41 2.35
CA ASP A 664 1.42 18.30 3.25
C ASP A 664 2.72 17.68 2.73
N ASP A 665 3.77 17.85 3.50
CA ASP A 665 5.00 17.08 3.37
C ASP A 665 4.67 15.60 3.59
N LEU A 666 4.25 14.93 2.50
CA LEU A 666 3.99 13.49 2.46
C LEU A 666 5.28 12.70 2.12
N THR A 667 6.45 13.30 2.32
CA THR A 667 7.70 12.56 2.28
C THR A 667 7.85 11.75 3.57
N ASN A 668 7.82 10.44 3.45
CA ASN A 668 8.16 9.44 4.47
C ASN A 668 7.20 9.30 5.67
N ARG A 669 5.93 9.04 5.46
CA ARG A 669 5.19 8.25 6.42
C ARG A 669 5.51 6.76 6.17
N VAL A 670 6.52 6.25 6.88
CA VAL A 670 6.53 4.85 7.29
C VAL A 670 5.09 4.55 7.71
N ASN A 671 4.52 3.49 7.23
CA ASN A 671 3.15 3.09 7.56
C ASN A 671 3.10 2.74 9.06
N THR A 672 3.01 3.76 9.92
CA THR A 672 3.06 3.68 11.39
C THR A 672 1.76 3.14 11.98
N SER A 673 0.81 2.76 11.12
CA SER A 673 -0.50 2.28 11.54
C SER A 673 -0.49 0.93 12.28
N SER A 674 0.66 0.27 12.37
CA SER A 674 0.81 -1.05 12.99
C SER A 674 1.93 -1.15 14.03
N PHE A 675 2.51 -0.01 14.46
CA PHE A 675 3.63 -0.01 15.41
C PHE A 675 3.30 0.78 16.67
N ALA A 676 3.46 0.16 17.85
CA ALA A 676 3.34 0.81 19.16
C ALA A 676 4.68 0.83 19.88
N LEU A 677 5.06 1.98 20.44
CA LEU A 677 6.29 2.17 21.22
C LEU A 677 5.96 2.77 22.57
N LYS A 678 6.56 2.25 23.64
CA LYS A 678 6.55 2.87 24.96
C LYS A 678 7.89 2.63 25.68
N MET A 679 8.73 3.66 25.70
CA MET A 679 10.05 3.60 26.33
C MET A 679 10.18 4.63 27.44
N LEU A 680 10.61 4.19 28.60
CA LEU A 680 11.09 5.06 29.67
C LEU A 680 12.58 5.36 29.41
N ILE A 681 12.92 6.64 29.30
CA ILE A 681 14.27 7.11 29.03
C ILE A 681 14.77 7.82 30.30
N GLU A 682 15.76 7.26 30.93
CA GLU A 682 16.49 7.86 32.05
C GLU A 682 17.81 8.44 31.55
N ILE A 683 18.02 9.73 31.76
CA ILE A 683 19.22 10.44 31.29
C ILE A 683 20.06 10.78 32.49
N GLY A 684 21.31 10.35 32.48
CA GLY A 684 22.26 10.62 33.56
C GLY A 684 22.68 12.11 33.65
N ASP A 685 22.88 12.62 34.85
CA ASP A 685 23.11 14.06 35.12
C ASP A 685 24.34 14.68 34.44
N GLN A 686 25.29 13.87 33.98
CA GLN A 686 26.51 14.31 33.30
C GLN A 686 26.49 14.08 31.79
N VAL A 687 25.34 13.65 31.24
CA VAL A 687 25.18 13.53 29.81
C VAL A 687 25.33 14.91 29.16
N THR A 688 26.22 14.97 28.15
CA THR A 688 26.49 16.21 27.43
C THR A 688 25.89 16.13 26.04
N VAL A 689 25.07 17.12 25.72
CA VAL A 689 24.48 17.29 24.38
C VAL A 689 24.92 18.63 23.84
N ASN A 690 25.56 18.62 22.68
CA ASN A 690 25.91 19.82 21.93
C ASN A 690 24.90 19.99 20.78
N VAL A 691 24.43 21.19 20.55
CA VAL A 691 23.59 21.55 19.42
C VAL A 691 24.31 22.61 18.60
N GLU A 692 24.74 22.27 17.41
CA GLU A 692 25.27 23.24 16.44
C GLU A 692 24.10 23.94 15.75
N LEU A 693 23.99 25.27 15.95
CA LEU A 693 22.93 26.11 15.39
C LEU A 693 23.31 26.71 14.04
N SER A 694 24.58 26.59 13.64
CA SER A 694 25.11 27.07 12.38
C SER A 694 26.08 26.04 11.79
N ASP A 695 26.14 25.96 10.45
CA ASP A 695 26.97 24.99 9.73
C ASP A 695 28.47 25.13 9.99
N ASP A 696 28.93 26.34 10.34
CA ASP A 696 30.34 26.65 10.70
C ASP A 696 30.64 26.35 12.18
N GLY A 697 29.63 25.98 13.00
CA GLY A 697 29.74 25.73 14.42
C GLY A 697 29.98 26.98 15.27
N SER A 698 29.90 28.17 14.67
CA SER A 698 30.11 29.46 15.37
C SER A 698 29.00 29.73 16.40
N ASN A 699 27.78 29.24 16.13
CA ASN A 699 26.65 29.26 17.05
C ASN A 699 26.37 27.87 17.57
N ASN A 700 26.49 27.67 18.86
CA ASN A 700 26.25 26.35 19.46
C ASN A 700 25.72 26.46 20.89
N ILE A 701 25.03 25.41 21.29
CA ILE A 701 24.55 25.21 22.66
C ILE A 701 25.20 23.93 23.18
N VAL A 702 25.85 24.00 24.31
CA VAL A 702 26.33 22.86 25.05
C VAL A 702 25.50 22.75 26.32
N ILE A 703 24.78 21.65 26.50
CA ILE A 703 23.99 21.41 27.71
C ILE A 703 24.47 20.12 28.41
N GLN A 704 24.47 20.17 29.71
CA GLN A 704 24.71 19.04 30.57
C GLN A 704 23.53 18.91 31.55
N GLY A 705 23.02 17.72 31.75
CA GLY A 705 21.87 17.51 32.61
C GLY A 705 21.32 16.11 32.51
N GLY A 706 20.28 15.85 33.28
CA GLY A 706 19.63 14.56 33.37
C GLY A 706 18.13 14.67 33.57
N GLY A 707 17.43 13.55 33.52
CA GLY A 707 15.98 13.50 33.77
C GLY A 707 15.35 12.23 33.27
N ASN A 708 14.03 12.16 33.49
CA ASN A 708 13.22 11.02 33.10
C ASN A 708 12.19 11.46 32.04
N LEU A 709 12.20 10.79 30.90
CA LEU A 709 11.30 11.04 29.79
C LEU A 709 10.56 9.74 29.43
N VAL A 710 9.32 9.88 28.97
CA VAL A 710 8.54 8.79 28.39
C VAL A 710 8.34 9.09 26.92
N LEU A 711 8.91 8.27 26.07
CA LEU A 711 8.70 8.27 24.63
C LEU A 711 7.63 7.26 24.29
N ALA A 712 6.56 7.71 23.67
CA ALA A 712 5.49 6.82 23.24
C ALA A 712 5.09 7.12 21.78
N MET A 713 4.71 6.07 21.06
CA MET A 713 4.15 6.17 19.73
C MET A 713 2.99 5.20 19.60
N SER A 714 1.89 5.69 19.07
CA SER A 714 0.73 4.86 18.74
C SER A 714 0.14 5.29 17.40
N PRO A 715 -0.62 4.39 16.72
CA PRO A 715 -1.29 4.73 15.47
C PRO A 715 -2.22 5.93 15.58
N GLU A 716 -2.80 6.16 16.76
CA GLU A 716 -3.80 7.21 17.01
C GLU A 716 -3.16 8.57 17.32
N ASN A 717 -2.09 8.58 18.12
CA ASN A 717 -1.52 9.80 18.69
C ASN A 717 -0.17 10.20 18.04
N GLY A 718 0.36 9.34 17.15
CA GLY A 718 1.71 9.55 16.60
C GLY A 718 2.80 9.46 17.67
N LEU A 719 3.93 10.12 17.43
CA LEU A 719 5.06 10.17 18.34
C LEU A 719 4.84 11.26 19.42
N THR A 720 4.92 10.86 20.68
CA THR A 720 4.78 11.74 21.84
C THR A 720 5.97 11.60 22.79
N LEU A 721 6.37 12.71 23.42
CA LEU A 721 7.38 12.75 24.46
C LEU A 721 6.80 13.48 25.67
N SER A 722 7.01 12.92 26.85
CA SER A 722 6.61 13.56 28.09
C SER A 722 7.66 13.41 29.17
N GLY A 723 7.80 14.40 30.03
CA GLY A 723 8.78 14.42 31.11
C GLY A 723 9.68 15.64 31.10
N LYS A 724 10.64 15.64 32.04
CA LYS A 724 11.47 16.79 32.33
C LYS A 724 12.95 16.46 32.22
N TYR A 725 13.70 17.28 31.50
CA TYR A 725 15.15 17.27 31.43
C TYR A 725 15.69 18.48 32.19
N ILE A 726 16.41 18.24 33.26
CA ILE A 726 16.95 19.24 34.21
C ILE A 726 18.40 19.51 33.85
N LEU A 727 18.75 20.76 33.59
CA LEU A 727 20.10 21.17 33.25
C LEU A 727 20.93 21.35 34.53
N SER A 728 22.05 20.63 34.64
CA SER A 728 23.07 20.85 35.64
C SER A 728 23.98 22.03 35.30
N GLY A 729 24.11 22.37 34.02
CA GLY A 729 24.87 23.47 33.47
C GLY A 729 24.92 23.49 31.96
N GLY A 730 25.70 24.40 31.40
CA GLY A 730 25.92 24.48 29.96
C GLY A 730 26.35 25.86 29.51
N THR A 731 26.60 26.00 28.22
CA THR A 731 26.95 27.28 27.60
C THR A 731 26.16 27.48 26.29
N VAL A 732 25.74 28.71 26.02
CA VAL A 732 25.19 29.12 24.75
C VAL A 732 26.17 30.11 24.13
N VAL A 733 26.69 29.76 22.99
CA VAL A 733 27.59 30.63 22.21
C VAL A 733 26.83 31.15 21.01
N TYR A 734 26.74 32.45 20.91
CA TYR A 734 26.05 33.12 19.81
C TYR A 734 26.91 34.23 19.22
N ASN A 735 27.15 34.19 17.94
CA ASN A 735 27.90 35.19 17.21
C ASN A 735 26.96 36.26 16.63
N ILE A 736 26.91 37.40 17.33
CA ILE A 736 26.03 38.49 16.94
C ILE A 736 26.78 39.36 15.89
N PRO A 737 26.23 39.54 14.68
CA PRO A 737 26.79 40.46 13.71
C PRO A 737 26.98 41.85 14.35
N ILE A 738 28.19 42.43 14.23
CA ILE A 738 28.57 43.76 14.81
C ILE A 738 28.97 43.67 16.29
N ALA A 739 28.32 42.89 17.16
CA ALA A 739 28.60 42.80 18.59
C ALA A 739 29.61 41.68 18.96
N GLY A 740 29.94 40.82 18.00
CA GLY A 740 30.90 39.72 18.16
C GLY A 740 30.35 38.53 18.92
N LYS A 741 31.25 37.63 19.29
CA LYS A 741 30.91 36.38 19.98
C LYS A 741 30.49 36.66 21.44
N LYS A 742 29.28 36.21 21.80
CA LYS A 742 28.73 36.25 23.14
C LYS A 742 28.62 34.84 23.72
N GLU A 743 28.96 34.67 24.99
CA GLU A 743 28.89 33.39 25.71
C GLU A 743 28.04 33.58 26.96
N PHE A 744 27.00 32.76 27.07
CA PHE A 744 26.08 32.72 28.21
C PHE A 744 26.25 31.42 28.95
N ASN A 745 26.43 31.46 30.26
CA ASN A 745 26.48 30.29 31.11
C ASN A 745 25.11 29.96 31.64
N ILE A 746 24.62 28.76 31.29
CA ILE A 746 23.33 28.24 31.75
C ILE A 746 23.44 27.89 33.25
N ARG A 747 22.50 28.38 34.04
CA ARG A 747 22.45 28.11 35.49
C ARG A 747 21.81 26.74 35.74
N SER A 748 22.37 26.03 36.73
CA SER A 748 21.82 24.77 37.27
C SER A 748 20.36 24.96 37.72
N GLY A 749 19.49 23.98 37.45
CA GLY A 749 18.07 24.02 37.73
C GLY A 749 17.21 24.58 36.59
N SER A 750 17.84 25.07 35.50
CA SER A 750 17.16 25.29 34.24
C SER A 750 16.58 23.96 33.69
N TYR A 751 15.49 23.97 32.94
CA TYR A 751 14.90 22.72 32.46
C TYR A 751 14.16 22.87 31.13
N VAL A 752 14.01 21.72 30.46
CA VAL A 752 13.15 21.55 29.30
C VAL A 752 12.08 20.49 29.67
N GLU A 753 10.81 20.79 29.41
CA GLU A 753 9.70 19.91 29.76
C GLU A 753 8.82 19.64 28.55
N TRP A 754 8.54 18.38 28.28
CA TRP A 754 7.64 17.91 27.23
C TRP A 754 6.33 17.42 27.83
N THR A 755 5.20 17.81 27.23
CA THR A 755 3.84 17.43 27.64
C THR A 755 3.06 16.68 26.54
N GLY A 756 3.76 16.17 25.53
CA GLY A 756 3.20 15.38 24.45
C GLY A 756 3.88 15.65 23.10
N ASN A 757 3.82 16.85 22.57
CA ASN A 757 4.42 17.15 21.27
C ASN A 757 5.97 17.25 21.39
N VAL A 758 6.69 16.38 20.66
CA VAL A 758 8.16 16.36 20.67
C VAL A 758 8.79 17.68 20.20
N MET A 759 8.14 18.35 19.24
CA MET A 759 8.66 19.58 18.62
C MET A 759 8.25 20.87 19.36
N ASN A 760 7.48 20.75 20.45
CA ASN A 760 6.99 21.92 21.19
C ASN A 760 7.21 21.75 22.71
N PRO A 761 8.47 21.74 23.18
CA PRO A 761 8.78 21.69 24.61
C PRO A 761 8.55 23.04 25.28
N MET A 762 8.25 23.00 26.58
CA MET A 762 8.33 24.18 27.46
C MET A 762 9.76 24.37 27.92
N LEU A 763 10.29 25.60 27.78
CA LEU A 763 11.64 25.96 28.17
C LEU A 763 11.60 26.87 29.42
N SER A 764 12.37 26.53 30.43
CA SER A 764 12.65 27.41 31.57
C SER A 764 14.15 27.48 31.79
N ILE A 765 14.81 28.40 31.06
CA ILE A 765 16.26 28.50 31.03
C ILE A 765 16.68 29.85 31.61
N SER A 766 17.57 29.78 32.62
CA SER A 766 18.25 30.96 33.16
C SER A 766 19.70 30.93 32.78
N ALA A 767 20.20 31.99 32.20
CA ALA A 767 21.60 32.12 31.82
C ALA A 767 22.21 33.42 32.33
N SER A 768 23.54 33.47 32.45
CA SER A 768 24.29 34.65 32.87
C SER A 768 25.50 34.89 31.97
N GLU A 769 25.74 36.12 31.63
CA GLU A 769 26.96 36.59 30.96
C GLU A 769 27.87 37.25 31.96
N GLN A 770 29.16 37.05 31.87
CA GLN A 770 30.18 37.78 32.62
C GLN A 770 30.84 38.79 31.71
N VAL A 771 30.66 40.05 32.02
CA VAL A 771 31.31 41.14 31.29
C VAL A 771 32.43 41.76 32.16
N LYS A 772 33.57 41.95 31.58
CA LYS A 772 34.66 42.69 32.20
C LYS A 772 34.39 44.17 31.95
N ALA A 773 34.09 44.92 32.99
CA ALA A 773 33.95 46.35 32.90
C ALA A 773 35.18 47.05 33.57
N THR A 774 35.71 48.09 32.95
CA THR A 774 36.73 48.94 33.57
C THR A 774 36.03 50.04 34.27
N VAL A 775 36.13 50.09 35.60
CA VAL A 775 35.61 51.18 36.40
C VAL A 775 36.77 52.15 36.62
N LEU A 776 36.59 53.38 36.29
CA LEU A 776 37.53 54.46 36.60
C LEU A 776 37.17 55.04 37.97
N ASP A 777 38.03 54.83 38.94
CA ASP A 777 37.90 55.48 40.23
C ASP A 777 38.51 56.91 40.12
N GLY A 778 38.02 57.87 40.85
CA GLY A 778 38.32 59.27 40.74
C GLY A 778 39.83 59.69 40.86
N GLU A 779 40.72 58.73 41.04
CA GLU A 779 42.19 58.88 41.06
C GLU A 779 42.96 58.16 39.94
N GLN A 780 42.40 58.06 38.74
CA GLN A 780 43.05 57.45 37.55
C GLN A 780 43.57 55.96 37.68
N ASN A 781 43.15 55.19 38.70
CA ASN A 781 43.47 53.78 38.77
C ASN A 781 42.44 52.87 38.10
N ARG A 782 42.86 52.05 37.15
CA ARG A 782 42.00 51.06 36.47
C ARG A 782 41.71 49.86 37.38
N LEU A 783 40.53 49.83 37.98
CA LEU A 783 40.05 48.61 38.66
C LEU A 783 39.27 47.76 37.70
N LEU A 784 39.69 46.53 37.48
CA LEU A 784 38.98 45.50 36.75
C LEU A 784 37.93 44.85 37.63
N SER A 785 36.65 45.14 37.46
CA SER A 785 35.54 44.45 38.13
C SER A 785 34.81 43.52 37.20
N ARG A 786 34.42 42.35 37.72
CA ARG A 786 33.52 41.41 36.98
C ARG A 786 32.06 41.73 37.34
N LEU A 787 31.29 42.21 36.36
CA LEU A 787 29.84 42.34 36.48
C LEU A 787 29.16 41.11 35.88
N SER A 788 28.21 40.49 36.57
CA SER A 788 27.37 39.43 36.05
C SER A 788 25.96 39.98 35.83
N SER A 789 25.45 39.90 34.60
CA SER A 789 24.06 40.16 34.29
C SER A 789 23.30 38.82 34.10
N GLY A 790 22.12 38.73 34.69
CA GLY A 790 21.28 37.52 34.57
C GLY A 790 20.12 37.76 33.63
N TYR A 791 19.89 36.85 32.70
CA TYR A 791 18.76 36.84 31.79
C TYR A 791 17.90 35.59 32.07
N ARG A 792 16.57 35.76 32.01
CA ARG A 792 15.61 34.63 32.14
C ARG A 792 14.76 34.59 30.87
N ILE A 793 14.73 33.47 30.20
CA ILE A 793 13.87 33.21 29.04
C ILE A 793 12.77 32.26 29.50
N HIS A 794 11.52 32.67 29.30
CA HIS A 794 10.31 31.88 29.60
C HIS A 794 9.74 31.28 28.34
#